data_97765424f858991098397bdf9eefabad
#
_entry.id   97765424f858991098397bdf9eefabad
#
_cell.length_a   1.000
_cell.length_b   1.000
_cell.length_c   1.000
_cell.angle_alpha   90.00
_cell.angle_beta   90.00
_cell.angle_gamma   90.00
#
_symmetry.space_group_name_H-M   'P 1'
#
loop_
_entity.id
_entity.type
_entity.pdbx_description
1 polymer ?
#
loop_
_entity_poly.entity_id
_entity_poly.type
_entity_poly.pdbx_seq_one_letter_code
_entity_poly.pdbx_strand_id
1 'polypeptide(L)'
;MIFLALALMLSTLIGTAETPLIGAQIWIEPGQSPAQIDGWFHQLNEAHMPVARLFLMWPDLEPKKDVWDFTLYDEAFRAAEKYHVRIVATLTASGPPTFLDGDGTQGNSVVDSEADRGRAADYIAHVVTHYRDSPALDTWILMNEPGQRASPQPMALTGFRTWLANRYKTVDGLNRAWGENYTSFEQVSGGVERNTWNKTSDIDWMAFWRGYQTDQLAWLARQVRMHDDRHPLHLNPHALVGNLAELSEDLPSWRPFLDTLGCSIHPAWHFGLLNRDQYALGVSYVNDLVDGSIEPKRHWVTELQGGTNIASGLRPLSPTADDVAQWVWTSVGTGADRILFWLLNARTSGAEAGEWSLLDFQQKPSAKLRAASQIAGILQANQEFFNGSEPVRPDVTLVLSLETMTLEDNFAHSDEPGRDHNAQVLEALGIYRALAESGVPPRIKYFDDVTWKQSETGHRTVILPDVRALTQKQIVELDAFVHDGNTLIVTGLTGFYDPYVKAWPLAGFPLAKVTGAELKEVLLPSAPQIDWNNADASLPVHLWLGTIHPLNATPVATWQGETTATERDLPGGGKVIWIPSLVGLGAWLGDTAPLAAYLHSTLQSTLAAEPFYFAQPQPSCLLRVQKNENAYVTILANGGAQPVNCAMTVPPALHSTTLWGTAGTTRTGIEDVSLPAGATQVQLWK
;
A
#
# COMPACT_ATOMS: atom_id res chain seq x y z
N MET A 1 -4.59 -37.50 17.52
CA MET A 1 -3.39 -37.56 16.64
C MET A 1 -3.60 -36.85 15.29
N ILE A 2 -4.79 -36.80 14.70
CA ILE A 2 -5.04 -36.13 13.40
C ILE A 2 -5.04 -34.58 13.55
N PHE A 3 -5.51 -34.04 14.66
CA PHE A 3 -5.49 -32.58 14.93
C PHE A 3 -4.10 -31.99 15.19
N LEU A 4 -3.16 -32.77 15.76
CA LEU A 4 -1.78 -32.32 15.96
C LEU A 4 -0.97 -32.31 14.64
N ALA A 5 -1.29 -33.21 13.70
CA ALA A 5 -0.64 -33.24 12.39
C ALA A 5 -1.09 -32.09 11.47
N LEU A 6 -2.35 -31.59 11.59
CA LEU A 6 -2.82 -30.43 10.85
C LEU A 6 -2.22 -29.11 11.39
N ALA A 7 -2.03 -28.99 12.70
CA ALA A 7 -1.38 -27.83 13.31
C ALA A 7 0.13 -27.74 12.96
N LEU A 8 0.82 -28.91 12.84
CA LEU A 8 2.20 -28.95 12.40
C LEU A 8 2.37 -28.69 10.87
N MET A 9 1.36 -29.00 10.06
CA MET A 9 1.40 -28.66 8.62
C MET A 9 1.05 -27.20 8.31
N LEU A 10 0.31 -26.50 9.19
CA LEU A 10 0.10 -25.05 9.05
C LEU A 10 1.31 -24.22 9.53
N SER A 11 2.15 -24.74 10.41
CA SER A 11 3.35 -24.04 10.90
C SER A 11 4.55 -24.08 9.93
N THR A 12 4.47 -24.84 8.84
CA THR A 12 5.55 -24.95 7.84
C THR A 12 5.38 -24.08 6.59
N LEU A 13 4.34 -23.21 6.54
CA LEU A 13 4.07 -22.31 5.41
C LEU A 13 4.35 -20.81 5.69
N ILE A 14 4.72 -20.47 6.92
CA ILE A 14 5.23 -19.12 7.22
C ILE A 14 6.75 -19.22 7.08
N GLY A 15 7.29 -18.77 5.94
CA GLY A 15 8.73 -18.62 5.77
C GLY A 15 9.25 -17.73 6.90
N THR A 16 10.28 -18.17 7.63
CA THR A 16 10.99 -17.29 8.58
C THR A 16 11.49 -16.07 7.82
N ALA A 17 11.36 -14.87 8.42
CA ALA A 17 11.90 -13.66 7.84
C ALA A 17 13.38 -13.86 7.50
N GLU A 18 13.76 -13.54 6.28
CA GLU A 18 15.16 -13.51 5.87
C GLU A 18 15.72 -12.11 6.07
N THR A 19 17.05 -11.97 6.12
CA THR A 19 17.69 -10.66 6.08
C THR A 19 17.22 -9.88 4.85
N PRO A 20 16.71 -8.64 5.00
CA PRO A 20 16.25 -7.86 3.87
C PRO A 20 17.34 -7.69 2.80
N LEU A 21 17.00 -7.89 1.54
CA LEU A 21 17.91 -7.79 0.43
C LEU A 21 17.70 -6.49 -0.35
N ILE A 22 18.79 -5.84 -0.69
CA ILE A 22 18.77 -4.69 -1.57
C ILE A 22 19.22 -5.14 -2.96
N GLY A 23 18.54 -4.63 -4.01
CA GLY A 23 18.85 -4.94 -5.39
C GLY A 23 18.49 -3.79 -6.33
N ALA A 24 18.61 -3.99 -7.61
CA ALA A 24 18.17 -3.00 -8.60
C ALA A 24 17.70 -3.68 -9.90
N GLN A 25 16.83 -2.98 -10.62
CA GLN A 25 16.53 -3.27 -12.01
C GLN A 25 17.80 -3.06 -12.85
N ILE A 26 18.20 -4.06 -13.64
CA ILE A 26 19.14 -3.87 -14.76
C ILE A 26 18.29 -3.75 -16.02
N TRP A 27 18.47 -2.66 -16.76
CA TRP A 27 17.77 -2.47 -18.01
C TRP A 27 18.57 -3.11 -19.15
N ILE A 28 18.03 -4.17 -19.73
CA ILE A 28 18.58 -4.90 -20.85
C ILE A 28 17.83 -4.52 -22.11
N GLU A 29 18.56 -4.17 -23.17
CA GLU A 29 17.97 -3.78 -24.46
C GLU A 29 18.87 -4.17 -25.63
N PRO A 30 18.33 -4.36 -26.85
CA PRO A 30 19.09 -4.71 -28.03
C PRO A 30 20.24 -3.74 -28.31
N GLY A 31 21.38 -4.29 -28.69
CA GLY A 31 22.60 -3.51 -29.00
C GLY A 31 23.57 -3.38 -27.83
N GLN A 32 23.20 -3.79 -26.65
CA GLN A 32 24.14 -3.87 -25.52
C GLN A 32 25.08 -5.05 -25.69
N SER A 33 26.35 -4.82 -25.38
CA SER A 33 27.39 -5.88 -25.51
C SER A 33 27.40 -6.78 -24.26
N PRO A 34 27.84 -8.06 -24.40
CA PRO A 34 28.05 -8.94 -23.26
C PRO A 34 28.92 -8.33 -22.15
N ALA A 35 29.94 -7.54 -22.53
CA ALA A 35 30.82 -6.88 -21.57
C ALA A 35 30.12 -5.77 -20.74
N GLN A 36 29.16 -5.05 -21.33
CA GLN A 36 28.34 -4.07 -20.59
C GLN A 36 27.44 -4.78 -19.60
N ILE A 37 26.75 -5.83 -20.06
CA ILE A 37 25.86 -6.64 -19.21
C ILE A 37 26.65 -7.25 -18.04
N ASP A 38 27.79 -7.93 -18.33
CA ASP A 38 28.67 -8.47 -17.30
C ASP A 38 29.13 -7.41 -16.29
N GLY A 39 29.44 -6.21 -16.76
CA GLY A 39 29.87 -5.10 -15.93
C GLY A 39 28.78 -4.63 -14.93
N TRP A 40 27.51 -4.61 -15.31
CA TRP A 40 26.42 -4.22 -14.40
C TRP A 40 26.20 -5.27 -13.31
N PHE A 41 26.23 -6.54 -13.61
CA PHE A 41 26.15 -7.60 -12.60
C PHE A 41 27.34 -7.59 -11.65
N HIS A 42 28.55 -7.32 -12.18
CA HIS A 42 29.74 -7.11 -11.36
C HIS A 42 29.55 -5.93 -10.38
N GLN A 43 29.01 -4.81 -10.85
CA GLN A 43 28.74 -3.64 -9.99
C GLN A 43 27.72 -3.93 -8.89
N LEU A 44 26.66 -4.71 -9.17
CA LEU A 44 25.72 -5.15 -8.13
C LEU A 44 26.40 -6.02 -7.07
N ASN A 45 27.24 -6.95 -7.49
CA ASN A 45 28.00 -7.80 -6.57
C ASN A 45 28.93 -6.95 -5.67
N GLU A 46 29.71 -6.01 -6.26
CA GLU A 46 30.57 -5.08 -5.49
C GLU A 46 29.76 -4.19 -4.53
N ALA A 47 28.52 -3.87 -4.87
CA ALA A 47 27.62 -3.09 -4.03
C ALA A 47 26.90 -3.92 -2.96
N HIS A 48 27.21 -5.20 -2.79
CA HIS A 48 26.50 -6.12 -1.88
C HIS A 48 24.99 -6.23 -2.17
N MET A 49 24.60 -6.06 -3.42
CA MET A 49 23.22 -6.09 -3.89
C MET A 49 22.96 -7.39 -4.68
N PRO A 50 22.59 -8.49 -4.00
CA PRO A 50 22.57 -9.82 -4.59
C PRO A 50 21.30 -10.10 -5.42
N VAL A 51 20.51 -9.10 -5.77
CA VAL A 51 19.26 -9.27 -6.54
C VAL A 51 19.22 -8.28 -7.70
N ALA A 52 19.00 -8.81 -8.89
CA ALA A 52 18.72 -8.03 -10.10
C ALA A 52 17.30 -8.32 -10.58
N ARG A 53 16.54 -7.29 -10.91
CA ARG A 53 15.29 -7.46 -11.64
C ARG A 53 15.55 -7.27 -13.14
N LEU A 54 14.90 -8.06 -13.97
CA LEU A 54 14.94 -7.97 -15.43
C LEU A 54 13.52 -7.96 -16.00
N PHE A 55 13.29 -7.15 -17.04
CA PHE A 55 12.13 -7.31 -17.90
C PHE A 55 12.49 -8.23 -19.06
N LEU A 56 11.74 -9.30 -19.24
CA LEU A 56 11.90 -10.21 -20.37
C LEU A 56 10.98 -9.73 -21.50
N MET A 57 11.46 -8.72 -22.24
CA MET A 57 10.63 -8.02 -23.22
C MET A 57 10.24 -8.96 -24.38
N TRP A 58 8.93 -9.13 -24.58
CA TRP A 58 8.42 -10.02 -25.63
C TRP A 58 8.94 -9.66 -27.03
N PRO A 59 8.96 -8.36 -27.44
CA PRO A 59 9.49 -8.01 -28.77
C PRO A 59 10.96 -8.40 -28.99
N ASP A 60 11.76 -8.42 -27.94
CA ASP A 60 13.17 -8.80 -28.04
C ASP A 60 13.33 -10.31 -28.11
N LEU A 61 12.46 -11.05 -27.41
CA LEU A 61 12.49 -12.53 -27.37
C LEU A 61 11.84 -13.19 -28.59
N GLU A 62 10.88 -12.52 -29.23
CA GLU A 62 10.25 -12.95 -30.46
C GLU A 62 10.36 -11.83 -31.51
N PRO A 63 11.56 -11.61 -32.10
CA PRO A 63 11.80 -10.52 -33.05
C PRO A 63 11.03 -10.69 -34.38
N LYS A 64 10.57 -11.90 -34.66
CA LYS A 64 9.70 -12.23 -35.79
C LYS A 64 8.76 -13.35 -35.36
N LYS A 65 7.59 -13.39 -35.95
CA LYS A 65 6.58 -14.40 -35.66
C LYS A 65 7.17 -15.81 -35.68
N ASP A 66 6.95 -16.53 -34.57
CA ASP A 66 7.41 -17.91 -34.32
C ASP A 66 8.94 -18.08 -34.36
N VAL A 67 9.71 -16.99 -34.21
CA VAL A 67 11.19 -17.02 -34.16
C VAL A 67 11.64 -16.48 -32.82
N TRP A 68 12.09 -17.36 -31.95
CA TRP A 68 12.52 -17.06 -30.60
C TRP A 68 14.04 -16.88 -30.52
N ASP A 69 14.49 -15.77 -29.88
CA ASP A 69 15.90 -15.46 -29.65
C ASP A 69 16.11 -15.06 -28.18
N PHE A 70 16.76 -15.93 -27.43
CA PHE A 70 17.07 -15.72 -26.01
C PHE A 70 18.48 -15.16 -25.77
N THR A 71 19.30 -15.00 -26.84
CA THR A 71 20.73 -14.69 -26.75
C THR A 71 21.02 -13.49 -25.83
N LEU A 72 20.24 -12.41 -25.96
CA LEU A 72 20.44 -11.18 -25.20
C LEU A 72 20.26 -11.42 -23.68
N TYR A 73 19.20 -12.11 -23.30
CA TYR A 73 18.88 -12.36 -21.88
C TYR A 73 19.71 -13.54 -21.33
N ASP A 74 20.13 -14.49 -22.15
CA ASP A 74 21.06 -15.55 -21.74
C ASP A 74 22.40 -14.97 -21.27
N GLU A 75 22.85 -13.86 -21.87
CA GLU A 75 24.03 -13.14 -21.37
C GLU A 75 23.81 -12.58 -19.96
N ALA A 76 22.61 -12.04 -19.68
CA ALA A 76 22.27 -11.53 -18.36
C ALA A 76 22.19 -12.66 -17.32
N PHE A 77 21.54 -13.78 -17.65
CA PHE A 77 21.50 -14.97 -16.77
C PHE A 77 22.87 -15.54 -16.48
N ARG A 78 23.75 -15.66 -17.50
CA ARG A 78 25.15 -16.07 -17.31
C ARG A 78 25.94 -15.13 -16.40
N ALA A 79 25.79 -13.81 -16.58
CA ALA A 79 26.43 -12.83 -15.73
C ALA A 79 25.92 -12.92 -14.29
N ALA A 80 24.62 -13.13 -14.10
CA ALA A 80 24.02 -13.34 -12.80
C ALA A 80 24.61 -14.57 -12.07
N GLU A 81 24.70 -15.70 -12.77
CA GLU A 81 25.32 -16.93 -12.24
C GLU A 81 26.78 -16.71 -11.84
N LYS A 82 27.54 -16.03 -12.71
CA LYS A 82 28.98 -15.73 -12.50
C LYS A 82 29.21 -14.89 -11.22
N TYR A 83 28.32 -13.93 -10.95
CA TYR A 83 28.44 -13.01 -9.81
C TYR A 83 27.54 -13.36 -8.64
N HIS A 84 26.86 -14.51 -8.66
CA HIS A 84 25.94 -14.97 -7.63
C HIS A 84 24.82 -13.97 -7.33
N VAL A 85 24.31 -13.32 -8.37
CA VAL A 85 23.15 -12.41 -8.31
C VAL A 85 21.89 -13.19 -8.68
N ARG A 86 20.86 -13.10 -7.87
CA ARG A 86 19.56 -13.72 -8.13
C ARG A 86 18.74 -12.86 -9.07
N ILE A 87 18.01 -13.46 -10.00
CA ILE A 87 17.18 -12.78 -10.99
C ILE A 87 15.70 -12.84 -10.58
N VAL A 88 15.09 -11.70 -10.46
CA VAL A 88 13.64 -11.50 -10.40
C VAL A 88 13.17 -11.14 -11.80
N ALA A 89 12.52 -12.08 -12.49
CA ALA A 89 12.18 -11.97 -13.90
C ALA A 89 10.75 -11.47 -14.11
N THR A 90 10.59 -10.30 -14.75
CA THR A 90 9.29 -9.71 -15.08
C THR A 90 8.85 -10.16 -16.47
N LEU A 91 7.69 -10.79 -16.55
CA LEU A 91 7.03 -11.17 -17.80
C LEU A 91 6.28 -9.98 -18.39
N THR A 92 6.30 -9.85 -19.72
CA THR A 92 5.61 -8.79 -20.47
C THR A 92 4.52 -9.35 -21.39
N ALA A 93 3.77 -10.32 -20.88
CA ALA A 93 2.79 -11.09 -21.65
C ALA A 93 1.64 -10.26 -22.25
N SER A 94 1.40 -9.05 -21.77
CA SER A 94 0.40 -8.12 -22.31
C SER A 94 0.99 -7.01 -23.19
N GLY A 95 2.29 -7.09 -23.51
CA GLY A 95 2.99 -6.19 -24.44
C GLY A 95 3.51 -6.92 -25.70
N PRO A 96 2.62 -7.48 -26.54
CA PRO A 96 3.04 -8.25 -27.70
C PRO A 96 3.76 -7.38 -28.73
N PRO A 97 4.61 -7.98 -29.59
CA PRO A 97 5.27 -7.29 -30.68
C PRO A 97 4.29 -6.67 -31.68
N THR A 98 4.74 -5.66 -32.41
CA THR A 98 3.90 -4.94 -33.41
C THR A 98 3.37 -5.83 -34.53
N PHE A 99 4.08 -6.89 -34.92
CA PHE A 99 3.58 -7.85 -35.93
C PHE A 99 2.41 -8.73 -35.40
N LEU A 100 2.10 -8.64 -34.13
CA LEU A 100 0.92 -9.21 -33.48
C LEU A 100 -0.12 -8.13 -33.10
N ASP A 101 -0.07 -6.98 -33.76
CA ASP A 101 -0.89 -5.79 -33.45
C ASP A 101 -0.69 -5.23 -32.04
N GLY A 102 0.45 -5.53 -31.42
CA GLY A 102 0.88 -5.00 -30.13
C GLY A 102 1.64 -3.68 -30.23
N ASP A 103 1.87 -3.06 -29.11
CA ASP A 103 2.67 -1.82 -28.99
C ASP A 103 4.11 -2.06 -28.56
N GLY A 104 4.45 -3.30 -28.24
CA GLY A 104 5.80 -3.70 -27.79
C GLY A 104 6.23 -3.10 -26.47
N THR A 105 5.26 -2.69 -25.64
CA THR A 105 5.52 -2.08 -24.33
C THR A 105 5.80 -3.11 -23.24
N GLN A 106 6.03 -2.62 -22.02
CA GLN A 106 6.18 -3.48 -20.83
C GLN A 106 4.88 -4.24 -20.49
N GLY A 107 3.73 -3.81 -21.04
CA GLY A 107 2.44 -4.43 -20.89
C GLY A 107 1.95 -4.44 -19.44
N ASN A 108 1.12 -3.47 -19.09
CA ASN A 108 0.45 -3.37 -17.78
C ASN A 108 -1.08 -3.47 -17.89
N SER A 109 -1.58 -3.80 -19.07
CA SER A 109 -3.01 -3.93 -19.38
C SER A 109 -3.47 -5.38 -19.32
N VAL A 110 -4.76 -5.59 -19.06
CA VAL A 110 -5.35 -6.94 -19.13
C VAL A 110 -5.34 -7.49 -20.56
N VAL A 111 -5.17 -8.80 -20.70
CA VAL A 111 -5.22 -9.50 -21.97
C VAL A 111 -6.68 -9.85 -22.27
N ASP A 112 -7.35 -9.04 -23.09
CA ASP A 112 -8.81 -9.02 -23.20
C ASP A 112 -9.38 -9.58 -24.53
N SER A 113 -8.67 -10.51 -25.18
CA SER A 113 -9.23 -11.32 -26.26
C SER A 113 -8.72 -12.76 -26.17
N GLU A 114 -9.51 -13.72 -26.66
CA GLU A 114 -9.08 -15.14 -26.69
C GLU A 114 -7.82 -15.35 -27.56
N ALA A 115 -7.70 -14.60 -28.64
CA ALA A 115 -6.53 -14.66 -29.51
C ALA A 115 -5.27 -14.14 -28.81
N ASP A 116 -5.38 -13.02 -28.09
CA ASP A 116 -4.27 -12.44 -27.34
C ASP A 116 -3.88 -13.31 -26.15
N ARG A 117 -4.86 -13.91 -25.47
CA ARG A 117 -4.60 -14.91 -24.43
C ARG A 117 -3.82 -16.12 -24.96
N GLY A 118 -4.19 -16.65 -26.13
CA GLY A 118 -3.43 -17.72 -26.77
C GLY A 118 -1.96 -17.33 -27.00
N ARG A 119 -1.74 -16.16 -27.57
CA ARG A 119 -0.39 -15.63 -27.85
C ARG A 119 0.40 -15.35 -26.56
N ALA A 120 -0.24 -14.75 -25.57
CA ALA A 120 0.39 -14.50 -24.25
C ALA A 120 0.76 -15.81 -23.54
N ALA A 121 -0.08 -16.84 -23.64
CA ALA A 121 0.21 -18.17 -23.12
C ALA A 121 1.43 -18.81 -23.83
N ASP A 122 1.54 -18.67 -25.16
CA ASP A 122 2.69 -19.15 -25.92
C ASP A 122 3.98 -18.43 -25.51
N TYR A 123 3.95 -17.10 -25.35
CA TYR A 123 5.08 -16.33 -24.82
C TYR A 123 5.49 -16.85 -23.43
N ILE A 124 4.54 -16.97 -22.49
CA ILE A 124 4.83 -17.48 -21.15
C ILE A 124 5.44 -18.90 -21.21
N ALA A 125 4.88 -19.78 -22.04
CA ALA A 125 5.38 -21.15 -22.18
C ALA A 125 6.85 -21.18 -22.65
N HIS A 126 7.22 -20.39 -23.65
CA HIS A 126 8.58 -20.35 -24.17
C HIS A 126 9.54 -19.77 -23.14
N VAL A 127 9.22 -18.62 -22.56
CA VAL A 127 10.10 -17.91 -21.63
C VAL A 127 10.28 -18.68 -20.31
N VAL A 128 9.18 -19.15 -19.72
CA VAL A 128 9.24 -19.87 -18.45
C VAL A 128 9.97 -21.21 -18.62
N THR A 129 9.70 -21.96 -19.70
CA THR A 129 10.37 -23.22 -19.95
C THR A 129 11.88 -23.03 -20.18
N HIS A 130 12.28 -21.91 -20.80
CA HIS A 130 13.70 -21.63 -21.07
C HIS A 130 14.48 -21.32 -19.79
N TYR A 131 13.91 -20.52 -18.87
CA TYR A 131 14.66 -20.04 -17.70
C TYR A 131 14.38 -20.76 -16.39
N ARG A 132 13.31 -21.56 -16.25
CA ARG A 132 12.92 -22.20 -14.98
C ARG A 132 14.00 -23.08 -14.34
N ASP A 133 14.96 -23.55 -15.08
CA ASP A 133 16.05 -24.41 -14.60
C ASP A 133 17.37 -23.66 -14.41
N SER A 134 17.41 -22.34 -14.66
CA SER A 134 18.58 -21.51 -14.35
C SER A 134 18.75 -21.35 -12.84
N PRO A 135 19.97 -21.58 -12.31
CA PRO A 135 20.24 -21.39 -10.89
C PRO A 135 20.19 -19.91 -10.45
N ALA A 136 20.21 -18.97 -11.40
CA ALA A 136 20.07 -17.56 -11.11
C ALA A 136 18.62 -17.12 -10.95
N LEU A 137 17.64 -17.86 -11.50
CA LEU A 137 16.24 -17.48 -11.36
C LEU A 137 15.76 -17.61 -9.91
N ASP A 138 15.10 -16.58 -9.42
CA ASP A 138 14.58 -16.52 -8.06
C ASP A 138 13.05 -16.39 -8.02
N THR A 139 12.46 -15.48 -8.79
CA THR A 139 11.03 -15.15 -8.72
C THR A 139 10.51 -14.70 -10.07
N TRP A 140 9.28 -15.05 -10.39
CA TRP A 140 8.54 -14.52 -11.54
C TRP A 140 7.66 -13.36 -11.13
N ILE A 141 7.77 -12.20 -11.80
CA ILE A 141 6.77 -11.14 -11.75
C ILE A 141 5.83 -11.34 -12.93
N LEU A 142 4.54 -11.52 -12.63
CA LEU A 142 3.52 -11.87 -13.63
C LEU A 142 3.22 -10.72 -14.60
N MET A 143 3.30 -9.49 -14.12
CA MET A 143 3.01 -8.26 -14.84
C MET A 143 3.64 -7.08 -14.09
N ASN A 144 4.19 -6.12 -14.81
CA ASN A 144 4.65 -4.86 -14.22
C ASN A 144 3.47 -3.96 -13.92
N GLU A 145 3.42 -3.41 -12.70
CA GLU A 145 2.48 -2.36 -12.28
C GLU A 145 1.03 -2.59 -12.75
N PRO A 146 0.43 -3.74 -12.37
CA PRO A 146 -0.94 -4.03 -12.76
C PRO A 146 -1.88 -3.00 -12.14
N GLY A 147 -2.68 -2.39 -12.97
CA GLY A 147 -3.69 -1.41 -12.58
C GLY A 147 -4.33 -0.82 -13.82
N GLN A 148 -5.65 -0.92 -13.96
CA GLN A 148 -6.34 -0.43 -15.12
C GLN A 148 -7.72 0.09 -14.76
N ARG A 149 -8.07 1.25 -15.32
CA ARG A 149 -9.46 1.75 -15.31
C ARG A 149 -10.36 0.80 -16.06
N ALA A 150 -11.59 0.65 -15.58
CA ALA A 150 -12.62 -0.16 -16.21
C ALA A 150 -12.83 0.25 -17.67
N SER A 151 -12.73 -0.71 -18.60
CA SER A 151 -12.77 -0.48 -20.04
C SER A 151 -13.76 -1.45 -20.73
N PRO A 152 -14.62 -0.98 -21.65
CA PRO A 152 -15.64 -1.80 -22.30
C PRO A 152 -15.08 -2.71 -23.42
N GLN A 153 -14.05 -3.48 -23.11
CA GLN A 153 -13.48 -4.46 -24.02
C GLN A 153 -14.43 -5.65 -24.24
N PRO A 154 -14.36 -6.37 -25.38
CA PRO A 154 -15.34 -7.42 -25.73
C PRO A 154 -15.49 -8.54 -24.72
N MET A 155 -14.37 -9.07 -24.16
CA MET A 155 -14.42 -10.13 -23.16
C MET A 155 -14.97 -9.61 -21.84
N ALA A 156 -14.53 -8.43 -21.42
CA ALA A 156 -15.01 -7.78 -20.20
C ALA A 156 -16.53 -7.55 -20.27
N LEU A 157 -17.06 -7.05 -21.42
CA LEU A 157 -18.50 -6.87 -21.60
C LEU A 157 -19.28 -8.18 -21.51
N THR A 158 -18.77 -9.25 -22.11
CA THR A 158 -19.38 -10.58 -22.02
C THR A 158 -19.40 -11.08 -20.57
N GLY A 159 -18.29 -10.93 -19.88
CA GLY A 159 -18.16 -11.27 -18.45
C GLY A 159 -19.12 -10.44 -17.59
N PHE A 160 -19.21 -9.13 -17.84
CA PHE A 160 -20.10 -8.22 -17.11
C PHE A 160 -21.58 -8.61 -17.22
N ARG A 161 -22.05 -8.92 -18.44
CA ARG A 161 -23.43 -9.38 -18.66
C ARG A 161 -23.72 -10.66 -17.88
N THR A 162 -22.78 -11.60 -17.86
CA THR A 162 -22.87 -12.83 -17.07
C THR A 162 -22.89 -12.52 -15.57
N TRP A 163 -22.03 -11.62 -15.10
CA TRP A 163 -21.99 -11.18 -13.72
C TRP A 163 -23.30 -10.51 -13.28
N LEU A 164 -23.88 -9.64 -14.13
CA LEU A 164 -25.17 -9.02 -13.89
C LEU A 164 -26.31 -10.04 -13.80
N ALA A 165 -26.32 -11.04 -14.72
CA ALA A 165 -27.31 -12.11 -14.69
C ALA A 165 -27.19 -12.94 -13.40
N ASN A 166 -25.97 -13.20 -12.91
CA ASN A 166 -25.74 -13.88 -11.64
C ASN A 166 -26.15 -13.03 -10.43
N ARG A 167 -25.99 -11.71 -10.50
CA ARG A 167 -26.30 -10.79 -9.41
C ARG A 167 -27.80 -10.53 -9.31
N TYR A 168 -28.45 -10.13 -10.40
CA TYR A 168 -29.84 -9.67 -10.42
C TYR A 168 -30.84 -10.77 -10.72
N LYS A 169 -30.41 -11.91 -11.23
CA LYS A 169 -31.19 -13.10 -11.60
C LYS A 169 -32.15 -12.86 -12.79
N THR A 170 -32.75 -11.69 -12.90
CA THR A 170 -33.68 -11.34 -13.98
C THR A 170 -33.40 -9.93 -14.50
N VAL A 171 -33.79 -9.67 -15.76
CA VAL A 171 -33.68 -8.33 -16.35
C VAL A 171 -34.56 -7.32 -15.61
N ASP A 172 -35.73 -7.74 -15.12
CA ASP A 172 -36.60 -6.89 -14.29
C ASP A 172 -35.93 -6.52 -12.95
N GLY A 173 -35.12 -7.43 -12.39
CA GLY A 173 -34.30 -7.16 -11.20
C GLY A 173 -33.24 -6.07 -11.46
N LEU A 174 -32.53 -6.20 -12.58
CA LEU A 174 -31.58 -5.20 -13.07
C LEU A 174 -32.26 -3.84 -13.30
N ASN A 175 -33.37 -3.84 -14.05
CA ASN A 175 -34.11 -2.63 -14.39
C ASN A 175 -34.57 -1.86 -13.15
N ARG A 176 -35.08 -2.57 -12.12
CA ARG A 176 -35.45 -1.92 -10.85
C ARG A 176 -34.25 -1.32 -10.11
N ALA A 177 -33.10 -1.99 -10.15
CA ALA A 177 -31.89 -1.51 -9.48
C ALA A 177 -31.28 -0.29 -10.17
N TRP A 178 -31.25 -0.32 -11.51
CA TRP A 178 -30.63 0.72 -12.33
C TRP A 178 -31.59 1.83 -12.77
N GLY A 179 -32.90 1.63 -12.62
CA GLY A 179 -33.90 2.57 -13.13
C GLY A 179 -33.99 2.55 -14.67
N GLU A 180 -33.77 1.39 -15.30
CA GLU A 180 -33.68 1.20 -16.73
C GLU A 180 -34.83 0.31 -17.26
N ASN A 181 -34.90 0.12 -18.62
CA ASN A 181 -35.93 -0.65 -19.28
C ASN A 181 -35.34 -1.62 -20.32
N TYR A 182 -34.28 -2.35 -19.95
CA TYR A 182 -33.72 -3.40 -20.82
C TYR A 182 -34.71 -4.54 -21.03
N THR A 183 -34.64 -5.20 -22.19
CA THR A 183 -35.37 -6.43 -22.47
C THR A 183 -34.51 -7.69 -22.34
N SER A 184 -33.18 -7.51 -22.33
CA SER A 184 -32.20 -8.57 -22.10
C SER A 184 -30.89 -8.02 -21.54
N PHE A 185 -30.07 -8.87 -20.92
CA PHE A 185 -28.73 -8.48 -20.44
C PHE A 185 -27.78 -8.12 -21.58
N GLU A 186 -27.96 -8.66 -22.79
CA GLU A 186 -27.13 -8.38 -23.97
C GLU A 186 -27.19 -6.92 -24.42
N GLN A 187 -28.25 -6.19 -24.04
CA GLN A 187 -28.36 -4.75 -24.34
C GLN A 187 -27.46 -3.87 -23.48
N VAL A 188 -26.90 -4.43 -22.39
CA VAL A 188 -26.00 -3.67 -21.51
C VAL A 188 -24.66 -3.46 -22.20
N SER A 189 -24.22 -2.20 -22.30
CA SER A 189 -23.01 -1.79 -23.03
C SER A 189 -21.78 -1.51 -22.16
N GLY A 190 -21.86 -1.72 -20.82
CA GLY A 190 -20.81 -1.31 -19.91
C GLY A 190 -20.99 0.14 -19.41
N GLY A 191 -20.63 0.41 -18.16
CA GLY A 191 -20.88 1.67 -17.47
C GLY A 191 -20.33 2.92 -18.16
N VAL A 192 -20.44 4.06 -17.65
CA VAL A 192 -19.82 5.37 -17.95
C VAL A 192 -20.48 6.25 -19.03
N GLU A 193 -21.09 5.75 -20.09
CA GLU A 193 -21.62 6.63 -21.15
C GLU A 193 -23.02 7.21 -20.88
N ARG A 194 -23.68 6.77 -19.82
CA ARG A 194 -25.02 7.24 -19.49
C ARG A 194 -24.96 8.14 -18.26
N ASN A 195 -25.14 9.42 -18.49
CA ASN A 195 -25.41 10.39 -17.44
C ASN A 195 -26.73 10.04 -16.76
N THR A 196 -26.72 9.10 -15.88
CA THR A 196 -27.88 8.77 -15.06
C THR A 196 -27.68 9.35 -13.68
N TRP A 197 -28.74 9.89 -13.13
CA TRP A 197 -28.78 10.23 -11.72
C TRP A 197 -28.65 8.98 -10.82
N ASN A 198 -28.89 7.79 -11.38
CA ASN A 198 -28.68 6.53 -10.73
C ASN A 198 -27.28 5.99 -11.04
N LYS A 199 -26.40 6.06 -10.07
CA LYS A 199 -25.01 5.63 -10.18
C LYS A 199 -24.80 4.11 -9.99
N THR A 200 -25.86 3.33 -9.76
CA THR A 200 -25.74 1.89 -9.50
C THR A 200 -25.08 1.14 -10.66
N SER A 201 -25.34 1.55 -11.91
CA SER A 201 -24.72 0.91 -13.09
C SER A 201 -23.21 1.11 -13.14
N ASP A 202 -22.72 2.29 -12.81
CA ASP A 202 -21.28 2.60 -12.80
C ASP A 202 -20.57 1.88 -11.67
N ILE A 203 -21.20 1.82 -10.50
CA ILE A 203 -20.69 1.07 -9.33
C ILE A 203 -20.63 -0.43 -9.64
N ASP A 204 -21.66 -1.00 -10.25
CA ASP A 204 -21.66 -2.41 -10.66
C ASP A 204 -20.54 -2.69 -11.69
N TRP A 205 -20.33 -1.77 -12.63
CA TRP A 205 -19.26 -1.89 -13.63
C TRP A 205 -17.87 -1.89 -12.97
N MET A 206 -17.60 -0.96 -12.06
CA MET A 206 -16.33 -0.91 -11.33
C MET A 206 -16.15 -2.12 -10.41
N ALA A 207 -17.19 -2.54 -9.70
CA ALA A 207 -17.16 -3.73 -8.86
C ALA A 207 -16.88 -5.02 -9.66
N PHE A 208 -17.51 -5.16 -10.85
CA PHE A 208 -17.21 -6.23 -11.77
C PHE A 208 -15.75 -6.17 -12.24
N TRP A 209 -15.28 -4.99 -12.64
CA TRP A 209 -13.95 -4.83 -13.21
C TRP A 209 -12.84 -5.17 -12.23
N ARG A 210 -12.97 -4.84 -10.93
CA ARG A 210 -12.04 -5.29 -9.88
C ARG A 210 -11.89 -6.81 -9.86
N GLY A 211 -12.99 -7.53 -9.87
CA GLY A 211 -12.97 -8.99 -9.96
C GLY A 211 -12.40 -9.50 -11.27
N TYR A 212 -12.74 -8.85 -12.39
CA TYR A 212 -12.24 -9.21 -13.72
C TYR A 212 -10.71 -9.04 -13.82
N GLN A 213 -10.16 -7.93 -13.31
CA GLN A 213 -8.70 -7.74 -13.24
C GLN A 213 -8.02 -8.80 -12.38
N THR A 214 -8.58 -9.10 -11.20
CA THR A 214 -8.10 -10.19 -10.35
C THR A 214 -8.08 -11.54 -11.08
N ASP A 215 -9.13 -11.86 -11.83
CA ASP A 215 -9.21 -13.10 -12.63
C ASP A 215 -8.17 -13.15 -13.75
N GLN A 216 -7.84 -11.99 -14.36
CA GLN A 216 -6.78 -11.86 -15.36
C GLN A 216 -5.40 -12.16 -14.76
N LEU A 217 -5.09 -11.55 -13.61
CA LEU A 217 -3.82 -11.79 -12.90
C LEU A 217 -3.70 -13.24 -12.43
N ALA A 218 -4.79 -13.81 -11.92
CA ALA A 218 -4.85 -15.23 -11.56
C ALA A 218 -4.69 -16.14 -12.79
N TRP A 219 -5.17 -15.71 -13.96
CA TRP A 219 -4.96 -16.45 -15.21
C TRP A 219 -3.47 -16.45 -15.59
N LEU A 220 -2.76 -15.32 -15.53
CA LEU A 220 -1.32 -15.26 -15.75
C LEU A 220 -0.56 -16.19 -14.79
N ALA A 221 -0.92 -16.16 -13.52
CA ALA A 221 -0.34 -17.08 -12.53
C ALA A 221 -0.52 -18.55 -12.91
N ARG A 222 -1.73 -18.92 -13.37
CA ARG A 222 -1.98 -20.30 -13.85
C ARG A 222 -1.14 -20.65 -15.07
N GLN A 223 -0.94 -19.70 -16.02
CA GLN A 223 -0.08 -19.95 -17.18
C GLN A 223 1.37 -20.24 -16.77
N VAL A 224 1.93 -19.45 -15.85
CA VAL A 224 3.29 -19.71 -15.33
C VAL A 224 3.35 -21.06 -14.62
N ARG A 225 2.37 -21.36 -13.73
CA ARG A 225 2.32 -22.62 -12.95
C ARG A 225 2.21 -23.89 -13.80
N MET A 226 1.72 -23.81 -15.04
CA MET A 226 1.73 -24.96 -15.97
C MET A 226 3.14 -25.33 -16.40
N HIS A 227 4.11 -24.42 -16.29
CA HIS A 227 5.49 -24.62 -16.77
C HIS A 227 6.52 -24.57 -15.65
N ASP A 228 6.19 -23.91 -14.52
CA ASP A 228 7.06 -23.79 -13.34
C ASP A 228 6.21 -23.72 -12.06
N ASP A 229 6.28 -24.77 -11.26
CA ASP A 229 5.59 -24.89 -9.98
C ASP A 229 6.47 -24.60 -8.75
N ARG A 230 7.78 -24.26 -8.98
CA ARG A 230 8.80 -24.11 -7.95
C ARG A 230 9.05 -22.66 -7.53
N HIS A 231 9.23 -21.76 -8.51
CA HIS A 231 9.63 -20.39 -8.22
C HIS A 231 8.44 -19.56 -7.73
N PRO A 232 8.67 -18.63 -6.79
CA PRO A 232 7.65 -17.72 -6.29
C PRO A 232 7.03 -16.85 -7.40
N LEU A 233 5.75 -16.47 -7.19
CA LEU A 233 5.01 -15.53 -8.03
C LEU A 233 4.82 -14.22 -7.30
N HIS A 234 5.02 -13.12 -8.02
CA HIS A 234 5.01 -11.76 -7.49
C HIS A 234 4.25 -10.78 -8.40
N LEU A 235 3.75 -9.70 -7.82
CA LEU A 235 3.20 -8.51 -8.49
C LEU A 235 3.64 -7.23 -7.76
N ASN A 236 3.73 -6.11 -8.50
CA ASN A 236 4.11 -4.81 -7.97
C ASN A 236 3.11 -3.71 -8.42
N PRO A 237 1.94 -3.56 -7.78
CA PRO A 237 1.04 -2.44 -8.04
C PRO A 237 1.73 -1.09 -7.78
N HIS A 238 1.14 -0.02 -8.31
CA HIS A 238 1.66 1.34 -8.24
C HIS A 238 0.55 2.33 -7.83
N ALA A 239 0.89 3.62 -7.67
CA ALA A 239 -0.07 4.68 -7.36
C ALA A 239 -0.88 4.46 -6.06
N LEU A 240 -0.33 3.71 -5.09
CA LEU A 240 -1.01 3.30 -3.85
C LEU A 240 -1.25 4.45 -2.85
N VAL A 241 -0.81 5.67 -3.16
CA VAL A 241 -1.18 6.91 -2.45
C VAL A 241 -2.25 7.62 -3.28
N GLY A 242 -3.43 7.01 -3.38
CA GLY A 242 -4.53 7.51 -4.17
C GLY A 242 -5.77 6.64 -4.05
N ASN A 243 -6.79 6.91 -4.85
CA ASN A 243 -8.00 6.11 -4.90
C ASN A 243 -7.73 4.77 -5.58
N LEU A 244 -7.62 3.69 -4.81
CA LEU A 244 -7.28 2.35 -5.28
C LEU A 244 -8.36 1.74 -6.20
N ALA A 245 -9.61 2.19 -6.09
CA ALA A 245 -10.70 1.73 -6.94
C ALA A 245 -10.58 2.24 -8.38
N GLU A 246 -9.90 3.37 -8.59
CA GLU A 246 -9.65 3.95 -9.92
C GLU A 246 -8.90 3.00 -10.84
N LEU A 247 -7.90 2.30 -10.31
CA LEU A 247 -7.08 1.32 -11.03
C LEU A 247 -7.48 -0.13 -10.72
N SER A 248 -8.60 -0.33 -10.02
CA SER A 248 -9.14 -1.65 -9.67
C SER A 248 -8.20 -2.50 -8.81
N GLU A 249 -7.42 -1.87 -7.93
CA GLU A 249 -6.40 -2.49 -7.08
C GLU A 249 -7.00 -3.10 -5.82
N ASP A 250 -7.55 -4.31 -5.95
CA ASP A 250 -8.03 -5.13 -4.84
C ASP A 250 -6.92 -6.08 -4.37
N LEU A 251 -5.91 -5.54 -3.71
CA LEU A 251 -4.68 -6.24 -3.34
C LEU A 251 -4.92 -7.51 -2.51
N PRO A 252 -5.81 -7.55 -1.49
CA PRO A 252 -6.09 -8.76 -0.74
C PRO A 252 -6.61 -9.92 -1.59
N SER A 253 -7.36 -9.60 -2.65
CA SER A 253 -7.90 -10.61 -3.59
C SER A 253 -6.80 -11.28 -4.44
N TRP A 254 -5.59 -10.75 -4.48
CA TRP A 254 -4.45 -11.34 -5.19
C TRP A 254 -3.67 -12.34 -4.33
N ARG A 255 -3.81 -12.29 -3.00
CA ARG A 255 -3.12 -13.19 -2.04
C ARG A 255 -3.21 -14.68 -2.36
N PRO A 256 -4.35 -15.24 -2.86
CA PRO A 256 -4.48 -16.68 -3.09
C PRO A 256 -3.55 -17.25 -4.15
N PHE A 257 -3.10 -16.46 -5.13
CA PHE A 257 -2.26 -16.94 -6.24
C PHE A 257 -0.85 -16.35 -6.26
N LEU A 258 -0.50 -15.46 -5.32
CA LEU A 258 0.84 -14.90 -5.17
C LEU A 258 1.58 -15.51 -3.98
N ASP A 259 2.89 -15.57 -4.06
CA ASP A 259 3.76 -15.94 -2.93
C ASP A 259 4.24 -14.68 -2.18
N THR A 260 4.46 -13.58 -2.90
CA THR A 260 4.82 -12.27 -2.36
C THR A 260 4.09 -11.16 -3.13
N LEU A 261 3.95 -9.99 -2.50
CA LEU A 261 3.40 -8.78 -3.12
C LEU A 261 4.36 -7.63 -2.85
N GLY A 262 4.56 -6.76 -3.84
CA GLY A 262 5.36 -5.57 -3.66
C GLY A 262 4.63 -4.31 -4.06
N CYS A 263 5.40 -3.26 -4.27
CA CYS A 263 4.93 -1.97 -4.75
C CYS A 263 6.01 -1.23 -5.52
N SER A 264 5.58 -0.32 -6.40
CA SER A 264 6.44 0.68 -6.98
C SER A 264 6.32 1.98 -6.18
N ILE A 265 7.43 2.47 -5.66
CA ILE A 265 7.53 3.72 -4.90
C ILE A 265 8.46 4.68 -5.65
N HIS A 266 7.86 5.46 -6.54
CA HIS A 266 8.53 6.56 -7.22
C HIS A 266 7.89 7.87 -6.77
N PRO A 267 8.46 8.60 -5.79
CA PRO A 267 7.88 9.84 -5.32
C PRO A 267 7.60 10.85 -6.45
N ALA A 268 8.42 10.84 -7.49
CA ALA A 268 8.23 11.68 -8.67
C ALA A 268 6.99 11.29 -9.52
N TRP A 269 6.52 10.04 -9.47
CA TRP A 269 5.35 9.55 -10.17
C TRP A 269 4.12 9.40 -9.25
N HIS A 270 4.31 8.79 -8.07
CA HIS A 270 3.21 8.23 -7.30
C HIS A 270 2.78 9.09 -6.12
N PHE A 271 3.60 10.08 -5.72
CA PHE A 271 3.33 10.91 -4.55
C PHE A 271 2.72 12.27 -4.90
N GLY A 272 1.73 12.27 -5.82
CA GLY A 272 1.04 13.50 -6.25
C GLY A 272 0.34 14.23 -5.10
N LEU A 273 -0.20 13.51 -4.12
CA LEU A 273 -0.88 14.04 -2.94
C LEU A 273 0.06 14.46 -1.81
N LEU A 274 1.38 14.21 -1.93
CA LEU A 274 2.37 14.44 -0.89
C LEU A 274 3.32 15.58 -1.26
N ASN A 275 3.69 16.38 -0.26
CA ASN A 275 4.78 17.31 -0.37
C ASN A 275 6.12 16.60 -0.20
N ARG A 276 7.22 17.30 -0.56
CA ARG A 276 8.58 16.74 -0.52
C ARG A 276 8.99 16.25 0.87
N ASP A 277 8.60 16.97 1.90
CA ASP A 277 8.85 16.66 3.31
C ASP A 277 7.95 15.56 3.89
N GLN A 278 7.04 15.03 3.10
CA GLN A 278 6.14 13.90 3.48
C GLN A 278 6.54 12.59 2.80
N TYR A 279 7.64 12.54 2.02
CA TYR A 279 7.98 11.34 1.25
C TYR A 279 8.33 10.14 2.12
N ALA A 280 9.01 10.33 3.26
CA ALA A 280 9.26 9.23 4.20
C ALA A 280 7.96 8.65 4.77
N LEU A 281 6.98 9.53 5.07
CA LEU A 281 5.64 9.12 5.51
C LEU A 281 4.93 8.33 4.41
N GLY A 282 5.02 8.78 3.15
CA GLY A 282 4.45 8.07 2.00
C GLY A 282 5.06 6.70 1.78
N VAL A 283 6.39 6.57 1.88
CA VAL A 283 7.09 5.27 1.84
C VAL A 283 6.57 4.35 2.94
N SER A 284 6.44 4.88 4.16
CA SER A 284 5.92 4.14 5.30
C SER A 284 4.48 3.67 5.08
N TYR A 285 3.58 4.58 4.63
CA TYR A 285 2.17 4.30 4.35
C TYR A 285 2.00 3.21 3.29
N VAL A 286 2.70 3.32 2.16
CA VAL A 286 2.61 2.34 1.07
C VAL A 286 3.07 0.95 1.52
N ASN A 287 4.19 0.87 2.25
CA ASN A 287 4.67 -0.40 2.79
C ASN A 287 3.65 -1.03 3.77
N ASP A 288 3.07 -0.25 4.70
CA ASP A 288 2.05 -0.77 5.63
C ASP A 288 0.77 -1.23 4.91
N LEU A 289 0.38 -0.56 3.82
CA LEU A 289 -0.76 -0.97 2.99
C LEU A 289 -0.49 -2.31 2.30
N VAL A 290 0.67 -2.46 1.67
CA VAL A 290 1.04 -3.69 0.96
C VAL A 290 1.22 -4.85 1.93
N ASP A 291 1.91 -4.63 3.05
CA ASP A 291 2.07 -5.61 4.11
C ASP A 291 0.71 -6.09 4.65
N GLY A 292 -0.17 -5.15 5.03
CA GLY A 292 -1.51 -5.47 5.50
C GLY A 292 -2.37 -6.22 4.48
N SER A 293 -2.11 -6.04 3.18
CA SER A 293 -2.84 -6.70 2.10
C SER A 293 -2.38 -8.14 1.85
N ILE A 294 -1.10 -8.45 2.10
CA ILE A 294 -0.53 -9.77 1.77
C ILE A 294 -0.33 -10.67 2.99
N GLU A 295 -0.41 -10.16 4.21
CA GLU A 295 -0.26 -10.97 5.44
C GLU A 295 -0.97 -12.33 5.36
N PRO A 296 -0.36 -13.43 5.84
CA PRO A 296 0.93 -13.53 6.55
C PRO A 296 2.16 -13.69 5.65
N LYS A 297 2.05 -13.47 4.36
CA LYS A 297 3.16 -13.53 3.41
C LYS A 297 3.97 -12.24 3.46
N ARG A 298 5.11 -12.22 2.78
CA ARG A 298 6.07 -11.11 2.82
C ARG A 298 5.80 -10.08 1.72
N HIS A 299 6.06 -8.81 2.03
CA HIS A 299 6.00 -7.73 1.07
C HIS A 299 7.38 -7.24 0.63
N TRP A 300 7.43 -6.57 -0.53
CA TRP A 300 8.64 -5.99 -1.10
C TRP A 300 8.41 -4.53 -1.49
N VAL A 301 9.48 -3.78 -1.65
CA VAL A 301 9.53 -2.60 -2.50
C VAL A 301 10.18 -3.04 -3.81
N THR A 302 9.37 -3.26 -4.83
CA THR A 302 9.81 -3.86 -6.09
C THR A 302 10.45 -2.83 -7.01
N GLU A 303 10.04 -1.56 -6.89
CA GLU A 303 10.68 -0.44 -7.54
C GLU A 303 10.74 0.75 -6.57
N LEU A 304 11.95 1.09 -6.15
CA LEU A 304 12.21 2.32 -5.38
C LEU A 304 12.93 3.32 -6.26
N GLN A 305 12.50 4.57 -6.29
CA GLN A 305 13.21 5.60 -7.05
C GLN A 305 14.66 5.72 -6.57
N GLY A 306 15.61 5.40 -7.46
CA GLY A 306 17.05 5.48 -7.16
C GLY A 306 17.71 6.70 -7.78
N GLY A 307 17.34 7.04 -9.00
CA GLY A 307 17.96 8.07 -9.80
C GLY A 307 17.16 9.35 -9.95
N THR A 308 17.77 10.31 -10.65
CA THR A 308 17.15 11.57 -11.01
C THR A 308 16.26 11.40 -12.23
N ASN A 309 15.06 11.93 -12.18
CA ASN A 309 14.21 12.16 -13.35
C ASN A 309 14.15 13.66 -13.66
N ILE A 310 14.04 14.00 -14.95
CA ILE A 310 14.04 15.39 -15.45
C ILE A 310 12.76 15.68 -16.23
N ALA A 311 12.47 14.85 -17.21
CA ALA A 311 11.36 15.00 -18.13
C ALA A 311 10.19 14.05 -17.82
N SER A 312 10.47 12.86 -17.33
CA SER A 312 9.46 11.86 -16.93
C SER A 312 8.94 12.12 -15.51
N GLY A 313 7.80 11.52 -15.16
CA GLY A 313 7.16 11.71 -13.87
C GLY A 313 6.21 12.91 -13.80
N LEU A 314 5.46 13.02 -12.71
CA LEU A 314 4.58 14.17 -12.43
C LEU A 314 5.38 15.44 -12.10
N ARG A 315 6.58 15.25 -11.56
CA ARG A 315 7.50 16.35 -11.20
C ARG A 315 8.95 15.88 -11.27
N PRO A 316 9.90 16.76 -11.59
CA PRO A 316 11.31 16.41 -11.53
C PRO A 316 11.75 16.20 -10.08
N LEU A 317 12.58 15.20 -9.85
CA LEU A 317 13.12 14.87 -8.54
C LEU A 317 14.55 14.30 -8.69
N SER A 318 15.47 14.83 -7.89
CA SER A 318 16.80 14.26 -7.74
C SER A 318 16.98 13.78 -6.30
N PRO A 319 16.80 12.47 -6.03
CA PRO A 319 17.06 11.94 -4.70
C PRO A 319 18.50 12.18 -4.26
N THR A 320 18.70 12.49 -2.98
CA THR A 320 20.01 12.54 -2.35
C THR A 320 20.40 11.18 -1.79
N ALA A 321 21.63 11.03 -1.31
CA ALA A 321 22.05 9.84 -0.57
C ALA A 321 21.24 9.63 0.73
N ASP A 322 20.89 10.75 1.40
CA ASP A 322 20.09 10.73 2.63
C ASP A 322 18.64 10.31 2.33
N ASP A 323 18.05 10.75 1.21
CA ASP A 323 16.74 10.30 0.77
C ASP A 323 16.71 8.77 0.55
N VAL A 324 17.72 8.27 -0.17
CA VAL A 324 17.86 6.82 -0.41
C VAL A 324 17.99 6.08 0.93
N ALA A 325 18.81 6.56 1.84
CA ALA A 325 18.98 5.95 3.15
C ALA A 325 17.67 5.96 3.95
N GLN A 326 16.96 7.09 3.96
CA GLN A 326 15.69 7.23 4.67
C GLN A 326 14.63 6.28 4.14
N TRP A 327 14.46 6.21 2.82
CA TRP A 327 13.43 5.34 2.19
C TRP A 327 13.75 3.86 2.37
N VAL A 328 15.03 3.47 2.22
CA VAL A 328 15.45 2.08 2.43
C VAL A 328 15.26 1.66 3.88
N TRP A 329 15.76 2.45 4.85
CA TRP A 329 15.59 2.12 6.26
C TRP A 329 14.13 2.14 6.71
N THR A 330 13.31 3.05 6.21
CA THR A 330 11.86 3.05 6.45
C THR A 330 11.23 1.75 5.95
N SER A 331 11.58 1.30 4.74
CA SER A 331 11.07 0.04 4.17
C SER A 331 11.55 -1.19 4.96
N VAL A 332 12.82 -1.22 5.39
CA VAL A 332 13.31 -2.26 6.31
C VAL A 332 12.50 -2.25 7.61
N GLY A 333 12.25 -1.06 8.16
CA GLY A 333 11.49 -0.91 9.41
C GLY A 333 10.03 -1.38 9.32
N THR A 334 9.43 -1.37 8.15
CA THR A 334 8.08 -1.92 7.91
C THR A 334 8.06 -3.43 7.67
N GLY A 335 9.23 -4.07 7.51
CA GLY A 335 9.36 -5.51 7.29
C GLY A 335 9.46 -5.92 5.82
N ALA A 336 9.84 -5.01 4.93
CA ALA A 336 10.08 -5.36 3.52
C ALA A 336 11.25 -6.35 3.40
N ASP A 337 11.02 -7.51 2.78
CA ASP A 337 12.04 -8.53 2.56
C ASP A 337 13.02 -8.17 1.44
N ARG A 338 12.55 -7.39 0.46
CA ARG A 338 13.38 -6.94 -0.67
C ARG A 338 13.06 -5.49 -1.01
N ILE A 339 14.11 -4.77 -1.39
CA ILE A 339 14.03 -3.38 -1.82
C ILE A 339 14.85 -3.26 -3.10
N LEU A 340 14.17 -3.13 -4.25
CA LEU A 340 14.80 -3.09 -5.56
C LEU A 340 14.67 -1.68 -6.14
N PHE A 341 15.77 -1.11 -6.58
CA PHE A 341 15.77 0.22 -7.16
C PHE A 341 15.38 0.21 -8.65
N TRP A 342 14.58 1.13 -9.06
CA TRP A 342 14.45 1.59 -10.42
C TRP A 342 15.40 2.75 -10.64
N LEU A 343 16.53 2.64 -11.41
CA LEU A 343 17.17 1.41 -11.91
C LEU A 343 18.71 1.56 -11.76
N LEU A 344 19.49 0.52 -12.00
CA LEU A 344 20.96 0.58 -11.92
C LEU A 344 21.54 1.43 -13.05
N ASN A 345 21.30 1.05 -14.32
CA ASN A 345 21.80 1.66 -15.55
C ASN A 345 20.66 2.31 -16.34
N ALA A 346 20.84 3.55 -16.77
CA ALA A 346 19.79 4.25 -17.52
C ALA A 346 19.43 3.55 -18.84
N ARG A 347 18.16 3.70 -19.24
CA ARG A 347 17.67 3.37 -20.57
C ARG A 347 18.37 4.25 -21.61
N THR A 348 18.63 3.71 -22.81
CA THR A 348 19.21 4.50 -23.90
C THR A 348 18.17 5.21 -24.76
N SER A 349 16.91 4.76 -24.69
CA SER A 349 15.80 5.26 -25.49
C SER A 349 14.48 5.25 -24.73
N GLY A 350 13.46 5.88 -25.29
CA GLY A 350 12.10 5.94 -24.74
C GLY A 350 11.86 7.12 -23.79
N ALA A 351 10.73 7.12 -23.11
CA ALA A 351 10.26 8.23 -22.30
C ALA A 351 11.14 8.56 -21.09
N GLU A 352 11.92 7.59 -20.61
CA GLU A 352 12.84 7.73 -19.45
C GLU A 352 14.32 7.65 -19.85
N ALA A 353 14.62 7.92 -21.11
CA ALA A 353 15.99 7.81 -21.61
C ALA A 353 16.97 8.72 -20.84
N GLY A 354 18.05 8.11 -20.29
CA GLY A 354 19.07 8.81 -19.51
C GLY A 354 18.68 9.15 -18.09
N GLU A 355 17.49 8.78 -17.62
CA GLU A 355 16.96 9.11 -16.30
C GLU A 355 16.99 7.91 -15.33
N TRP A 356 16.66 8.14 -14.05
CA TRP A 356 16.41 7.15 -12.99
C TRP A 356 17.63 6.34 -12.51
N SER A 357 18.80 6.46 -13.15
CA SER A 357 19.95 5.61 -12.88
C SER A 357 20.61 5.86 -11.52
N LEU A 358 20.99 4.77 -10.85
CA LEU A 358 21.92 4.78 -9.71
C LEU A 358 23.37 5.01 -10.13
N LEU A 359 23.72 4.69 -11.39
CA LEU A 359 25.01 5.04 -11.96
C LEU A 359 24.98 6.48 -12.47
N ASP A 360 26.14 7.12 -12.47
CA ASP A 360 26.31 8.42 -13.12
C ASP A 360 26.46 8.27 -14.65
N PHE A 361 26.53 9.38 -15.37
CA PHE A 361 26.68 9.34 -16.84
C PHE A 361 27.98 8.72 -17.34
N GLN A 362 28.95 8.51 -16.48
CA GLN A 362 30.20 7.79 -16.75
C GLN A 362 30.13 6.32 -16.35
N GLN A 363 28.92 5.81 -16.04
CA GLN A 363 28.66 4.44 -15.59
C GLN A 363 29.42 4.09 -14.30
N LYS A 364 29.60 5.08 -13.40
CA LYS A 364 30.22 4.91 -12.08
C LYS A 364 29.20 4.98 -10.97
N PRO A 365 29.45 4.33 -9.82
CA PRO A 365 28.59 4.41 -8.66
C PRO A 365 28.37 5.88 -8.20
N SER A 366 27.12 6.33 -8.18
CA SER A 366 26.75 7.63 -7.62
C SER A 366 26.77 7.62 -6.08
N ALA A 367 26.58 8.78 -5.44
CA ALA A 367 26.42 8.84 -3.98
C ALA A 367 25.22 8.03 -3.48
N LYS A 368 24.15 7.94 -4.29
CA LYS A 368 22.93 7.16 -4.03
C LYS A 368 23.22 5.67 -3.99
N LEU A 369 23.93 5.14 -5.00
CA LEU A 369 24.35 3.73 -5.03
C LEU A 369 25.28 3.41 -3.86
N ARG A 370 26.20 4.31 -3.51
CA ARG A 370 27.08 4.09 -2.36
C ARG A 370 26.31 4.01 -1.04
N ALA A 371 25.28 4.87 -0.84
CA ALA A 371 24.42 4.78 0.34
C ALA A 371 23.67 3.44 0.40
N ALA A 372 23.06 3.02 -0.71
CA ALA A 372 22.38 1.72 -0.81
C ALA A 372 23.33 0.55 -0.52
N SER A 373 24.55 0.60 -1.07
CA SER A 373 25.61 -0.41 -0.86
C SER A 373 26.04 -0.49 0.62
N GLN A 374 26.21 0.67 1.29
CA GLN A 374 26.55 0.70 2.70
C GLN A 374 25.44 0.06 3.56
N ILE A 375 24.17 0.35 3.26
CA ILE A 375 23.03 -0.26 3.97
C ILE A 375 23.00 -1.77 3.72
N ALA A 376 23.18 -2.22 2.47
CA ALA A 376 23.25 -3.64 2.15
C ALA A 376 24.36 -4.36 2.96
N GLY A 377 25.54 -3.74 3.07
CA GLY A 377 26.63 -4.25 3.90
C GLY A 377 26.31 -4.30 5.40
N ILE A 378 25.58 -3.31 5.92
CA ILE A 378 25.12 -3.29 7.32
C ILE A 378 24.10 -4.41 7.58
N LEU A 379 23.13 -4.60 6.69
CA LEU A 379 22.14 -5.67 6.79
C LEU A 379 22.84 -7.05 6.80
N GLN A 380 23.77 -7.26 5.87
CA GLN A 380 24.56 -8.50 5.80
C GLN A 380 25.41 -8.72 7.07
N ALA A 381 26.07 -7.68 7.59
CA ALA A 381 26.90 -7.77 8.80
C ALA A 381 26.07 -8.05 10.07
N ASN A 382 24.77 -7.74 10.06
CA ASN A 382 23.84 -7.96 11.16
C ASN A 382 22.76 -8.99 10.82
N GLN A 383 23.02 -9.91 9.90
CA GLN A 383 22.06 -10.95 9.47
C GLN A 383 21.56 -11.82 10.64
N GLU A 384 22.36 -12.00 11.69
CA GLU A 384 21.94 -12.73 12.91
C GLU A 384 20.70 -12.08 13.56
N PHE A 385 20.60 -10.75 13.52
CA PHE A 385 19.40 -10.05 14.00
C PHE A 385 18.28 -10.07 12.95
N PHE A 386 18.59 -9.73 11.70
CA PHE A 386 17.56 -9.53 10.67
C PHE A 386 16.90 -10.84 10.24
N ASN A 387 17.60 -11.99 10.28
CA ASN A 387 16.98 -13.28 10.07
C ASN A 387 15.98 -13.59 11.18
N GLY A 388 14.71 -13.67 10.84
CA GLY A 388 13.61 -13.89 11.78
C GLY A 388 13.15 -12.64 12.52
N SER A 389 13.63 -11.44 12.18
CA SER A 389 13.08 -10.21 12.75
C SER A 389 11.70 -9.87 12.18
N GLU A 390 10.84 -9.34 13.04
CA GLU A 390 9.48 -8.93 12.69
C GLU A 390 9.25 -7.48 13.12
N PRO A 391 8.48 -6.69 12.34
CA PRO A 391 8.12 -5.35 12.77
C PRO A 391 7.22 -5.40 14.01
N VAL A 392 7.53 -4.56 14.99
CA VAL A 392 6.65 -4.31 16.13
C VAL A 392 5.53 -3.40 15.70
N ARG A 393 4.28 -3.85 15.86
CA ARG A 393 3.09 -3.12 15.46
C ARG A 393 2.09 -3.09 16.60
N PRO A 394 1.71 -1.90 17.07
CA PRO A 394 0.61 -1.73 18.02
C PRO A 394 -0.70 -2.30 17.44
N ASP A 395 -1.60 -2.74 18.32
CA ASP A 395 -2.92 -3.25 17.93
C ASP A 395 -3.87 -2.13 17.49
N VAL A 396 -3.44 -1.33 16.52
CA VAL A 396 -4.18 -0.24 15.88
C VAL A 396 -4.30 -0.51 14.39
N THR A 397 -5.52 -0.54 13.87
CA THR A 397 -5.80 -0.75 12.43
C THR A 397 -6.50 0.46 11.84
N LEU A 398 -5.96 1.01 10.76
CA LEU A 398 -6.58 2.02 9.91
C LEU A 398 -7.24 1.32 8.71
N VAL A 399 -8.51 1.59 8.46
CA VAL A 399 -9.32 0.85 7.47
C VAL A 399 -9.53 1.65 6.21
N LEU A 400 -9.30 1.04 5.05
CA LEU A 400 -9.68 1.57 3.75
C LEU A 400 -10.88 0.78 3.19
N SER A 401 -11.73 1.43 2.40
CA SER A 401 -12.92 0.82 1.80
C SER A 401 -12.96 1.05 0.30
N LEU A 402 -12.82 -0.01 -0.49
CA LEU A 402 -12.94 0.06 -1.94
C LEU A 402 -14.35 0.48 -2.40
N GLU A 403 -15.38 0.16 -1.61
CA GLU A 403 -16.75 0.60 -1.86
C GLU A 403 -16.87 2.12 -1.73
N THR A 404 -16.27 2.70 -0.69
CA THR A 404 -16.21 4.16 -0.50
C THR A 404 -15.42 4.82 -1.61
N MET A 405 -14.23 4.30 -1.94
CA MET A 405 -13.39 4.81 -3.02
C MET A 405 -14.08 4.72 -4.39
N THR A 406 -14.81 3.62 -4.66
CA THR A 406 -15.63 3.47 -5.86
C THR A 406 -16.73 4.54 -5.93
N LEU A 407 -17.38 4.80 -4.80
CA LEU A 407 -18.40 5.84 -4.69
C LEU A 407 -17.79 7.23 -4.96
N GLU A 408 -16.64 7.53 -4.36
CA GLU A 408 -15.94 8.80 -4.54
C GLU A 408 -15.52 9.04 -5.99
N ASP A 409 -14.95 8.05 -6.67
CA ASP A 409 -14.58 8.14 -8.09
C ASP A 409 -15.80 8.44 -8.98
N ASN A 410 -16.98 7.92 -8.63
CA ASN A 410 -18.23 8.18 -9.35
C ASN A 410 -18.87 9.54 -9.03
N PHE A 411 -18.61 10.11 -7.86
CA PHE A 411 -19.18 11.38 -7.43
C PHE A 411 -18.23 12.57 -7.54
N ALA A 412 -16.95 12.34 -7.79
CA ALA A 412 -15.97 13.41 -7.90
C ALA A 412 -16.30 14.35 -9.06
N HIS A 413 -16.73 15.55 -8.71
CA HIS A 413 -16.99 16.65 -9.66
C HIS A 413 -16.24 17.92 -9.31
N SER A 414 -15.26 17.83 -8.41
CA SER A 414 -14.51 18.95 -7.84
C SER A 414 -13.11 18.50 -7.52
N ASP A 415 -12.15 19.40 -7.68
CA ASP A 415 -10.76 19.21 -7.21
C ASP A 415 -10.61 19.63 -5.73
N GLU A 416 -11.70 19.99 -5.05
CA GLU A 416 -11.67 20.39 -3.65
C GLU A 416 -11.45 19.16 -2.76
N PRO A 417 -10.41 19.14 -1.92
CA PRO A 417 -10.14 18.04 -1.02
C PRO A 417 -11.37 17.69 -0.16
N GLY A 418 -11.68 16.40 -0.02
CA GLY A 418 -12.88 15.92 0.66
C GLY A 418 -14.12 15.79 -0.24
N ARG A 419 -14.09 16.37 -1.46
CA ARG A 419 -15.11 16.22 -2.52
C ARG A 419 -14.53 15.66 -3.81
N ASP A 420 -13.23 15.45 -3.85
CA ASP A 420 -12.50 14.80 -4.93
C ASP A 420 -12.56 13.26 -4.79
N HIS A 421 -11.97 12.57 -5.75
CA HIS A 421 -11.92 11.10 -5.74
C HIS A 421 -10.97 10.51 -4.67
N ASN A 422 -10.19 11.35 -3.97
CA ASN A 422 -9.24 10.92 -2.94
C ASN A 422 -9.70 11.26 -1.51
N ALA A 423 -10.97 11.58 -1.29
CA ALA A 423 -11.44 12.10 -0.01
C ALA A 423 -11.13 11.17 1.17
N GLN A 424 -11.43 9.86 1.05
CA GLN A 424 -11.10 8.87 2.07
C GLN A 424 -9.60 8.70 2.27
N VAL A 425 -8.83 8.70 1.19
CA VAL A 425 -7.36 8.55 1.25
C VAL A 425 -6.73 9.73 1.98
N LEU A 426 -7.18 10.95 1.71
CA LEU A 426 -6.68 12.15 2.38
C LEU A 426 -7.06 12.20 3.87
N GLU A 427 -8.28 11.77 4.22
CA GLU A 427 -8.69 11.60 5.63
C GLU A 427 -7.80 10.55 6.32
N ALA A 428 -7.57 9.40 5.66
CA ALA A 428 -6.71 8.34 6.16
C ALA A 428 -5.24 8.78 6.30
N LEU A 429 -4.69 9.52 5.34
CA LEU A 429 -3.32 10.05 5.40
C LEU A 429 -3.11 11.02 6.55
N GLY A 430 -4.09 11.90 6.83
CA GLY A 430 -4.03 12.81 7.97
C GLY A 430 -4.04 12.07 9.31
N ILE A 431 -4.89 11.06 9.46
CA ILE A 431 -4.92 10.20 10.65
C ILE A 431 -3.64 9.37 10.74
N TYR A 432 -3.15 8.79 9.64
CA TYR A 432 -1.91 8.04 9.59
C TYR A 432 -0.72 8.90 10.03
N ARG A 433 -0.62 10.14 9.55
CA ARG A 433 0.41 11.08 9.97
C ARG A 433 0.35 11.37 11.47
N ALA A 434 -0.86 11.66 12.00
CA ALA A 434 -1.05 11.92 13.41
C ALA A 434 -0.67 10.72 14.29
N LEU A 435 -0.98 9.49 13.86
CA LEU A 435 -0.57 8.26 14.52
C LEU A 435 0.96 8.05 14.45
N ALA A 436 1.58 8.26 13.29
CA ALA A 436 3.03 8.14 13.12
C ALA A 436 3.78 9.14 14.02
N GLU A 437 3.36 10.41 14.07
CA GLU A 437 3.91 11.44 14.94
C GLU A 437 3.65 11.15 16.44
N SER A 438 2.68 10.31 16.75
CA SER A 438 2.41 9.78 18.10
C SER A 438 3.25 8.55 18.45
N GLY A 439 4.03 8.01 17.50
CA GLY A 439 4.79 6.77 17.68
C GLY A 439 3.97 5.49 17.54
N VAL A 440 2.80 5.57 16.90
CA VAL A 440 1.88 4.44 16.67
C VAL A 440 1.75 4.17 15.16
N PRO A 441 2.66 3.44 14.52
CA PRO A 441 2.46 3.02 13.14
C PRO A 441 1.31 2.02 13.06
N PRO A 442 0.15 2.37 12.46
CA PRO A 442 -0.99 1.47 12.40
C PRO A 442 -0.79 0.39 11.34
N ARG A 443 -1.52 -0.72 11.47
CA ARG A 443 -1.76 -1.61 10.32
C ARG A 443 -2.74 -0.92 9.39
N ILE A 444 -2.57 -1.07 8.08
CA ILE A 444 -3.57 -0.64 7.09
C ILE A 444 -4.24 -1.87 6.51
N LYS A 445 -5.56 -1.93 6.57
CA LYS A 445 -6.36 -3.06 6.06
C LYS A 445 -7.53 -2.56 5.23
N TYR A 446 -7.92 -3.35 4.23
CA TYR A 446 -9.22 -3.17 3.61
C TYR A 446 -10.31 -3.64 4.56
N PHE A 447 -11.50 -3.04 4.50
CA PHE A 447 -12.58 -3.33 5.45
C PHE A 447 -12.90 -4.83 5.55
N ASP A 448 -13.03 -5.50 4.41
CA ASP A 448 -13.38 -6.93 4.37
C ASP A 448 -12.21 -7.86 4.74
N ASP A 449 -10.98 -7.34 4.86
CA ASP A 449 -9.79 -8.07 5.29
C ASP A 449 -9.47 -7.89 6.80
N VAL A 450 -10.27 -7.08 7.50
CA VAL A 450 -10.15 -6.93 8.95
C VAL A 450 -10.73 -8.15 9.66
N THR A 451 -10.00 -8.69 10.62
CA THR A 451 -10.55 -9.73 11.52
C THR A 451 -11.45 -9.09 12.56
N TRP A 452 -12.76 -9.06 12.34
CA TRP A 452 -13.73 -8.40 13.22
C TRP A 452 -14.06 -9.18 14.51
N LYS A 453 -13.85 -10.48 14.52
CA LYS A 453 -14.08 -11.31 15.70
C LYS A 453 -12.89 -11.24 16.66
N GLN A 454 -13.16 -11.46 17.96
CA GLN A 454 -12.14 -11.48 19.00
C GLN A 454 -11.01 -12.44 18.61
N SER A 455 -9.77 -11.92 18.62
CA SER A 455 -8.57 -12.73 18.58
C SER A 455 -8.07 -12.95 20.01
N GLU A 456 -7.24 -13.94 20.23
CA GLU A 456 -6.63 -14.24 21.55
C GLU A 456 -5.68 -13.13 22.06
N THR A 457 -5.45 -12.07 21.29
CA THR A 457 -4.38 -11.06 21.50
C THR A 457 -4.77 -9.84 22.35
N GLY A 458 -6.00 -9.74 22.86
CA GLY A 458 -6.38 -8.64 23.76
C GLY A 458 -7.16 -7.50 23.09
N HIS A 459 -7.08 -6.30 23.67
CA HIS A 459 -7.79 -5.10 23.23
C HIS A 459 -7.21 -4.54 21.92
N ARG A 460 -8.06 -4.26 20.94
CA ARG A 460 -7.69 -3.69 19.64
C ARG A 460 -8.41 -2.37 19.40
N THR A 461 -7.75 -1.49 18.66
CA THR A 461 -8.37 -0.25 18.17
C THR A 461 -8.47 -0.30 16.64
N VAL A 462 -9.67 -0.04 16.13
CA VAL A 462 -9.92 0.12 14.69
C VAL A 462 -10.40 1.53 14.42
N ILE A 463 -9.84 2.16 13.38
CA ILE A 463 -10.17 3.51 12.94
C ILE A 463 -10.79 3.44 11.55
N LEU A 464 -11.99 4.00 11.40
CA LEU A 464 -12.72 4.10 10.13
C LEU A 464 -12.66 5.55 9.62
N PRO A 465 -11.69 5.89 8.74
CA PRO A 465 -11.59 7.23 8.18
C PRO A 465 -12.60 7.39 7.04
N ASP A 466 -13.68 8.12 7.29
CA ASP A 466 -14.70 8.48 6.29
C ASP A 466 -15.19 7.30 5.42
N VAL A 467 -15.42 6.13 6.04
CA VAL A 467 -15.92 4.93 5.36
C VAL A 467 -17.41 5.12 5.02
N ARG A 468 -17.70 5.91 3.99
CA ARG A 468 -19.08 6.37 3.65
C ARG A 468 -20.01 5.24 3.29
N ALA A 469 -19.51 4.23 2.58
CA ALA A 469 -20.32 3.10 2.10
C ALA A 469 -20.18 1.89 3.04
N LEU A 470 -21.29 1.48 3.67
CA LEU A 470 -21.33 0.28 4.51
C LEU A 470 -22.53 -0.61 4.16
N THR A 471 -22.29 -1.91 4.10
CA THR A 471 -23.36 -2.92 4.02
C THR A 471 -23.96 -3.18 5.41
N GLN A 472 -25.17 -3.74 5.44
CA GLN A 472 -25.79 -4.19 6.69
C GLN A 472 -24.94 -5.26 7.41
N LYS A 473 -24.25 -6.13 6.67
CA LYS A 473 -23.34 -7.13 7.24
C LYS A 473 -22.19 -6.46 7.98
N GLN A 474 -21.53 -5.50 7.36
CA GLN A 474 -20.41 -4.75 7.95
C GLN A 474 -20.83 -4.00 9.22
N ILE A 475 -22.03 -3.40 9.25
CA ILE A 475 -22.58 -2.75 10.45
C ILE A 475 -22.76 -3.76 11.61
N VAL A 476 -23.20 -4.97 11.33
CA VAL A 476 -23.30 -6.04 12.34
C VAL A 476 -21.92 -6.48 12.84
N GLU A 477 -20.92 -6.53 11.98
CA GLU A 477 -19.53 -6.84 12.36
C GLU A 477 -18.94 -5.76 13.27
N LEU A 478 -19.20 -4.47 12.99
CA LEU A 478 -18.79 -3.35 13.85
C LEU A 478 -19.46 -3.42 15.24
N ASP A 479 -20.77 -3.73 15.29
CA ASP A 479 -21.49 -3.88 16.56
C ASP A 479 -20.90 -5.02 17.41
N ALA A 480 -20.61 -6.16 16.79
CA ALA A 480 -19.97 -7.29 17.46
C ALA A 480 -18.57 -6.93 17.97
N PHE A 481 -17.76 -6.28 17.14
CA PHE A 481 -16.39 -5.88 17.47
C PHE A 481 -16.30 -5.02 18.76
N VAL A 482 -17.19 -4.04 18.89
CA VAL A 482 -17.21 -3.18 20.08
C VAL A 482 -17.76 -3.90 21.30
N HIS A 483 -18.72 -4.83 21.14
CA HIS A 483 -19.22 -5.65 22.24
C HIS A 483 -18.20 -6.69 22.74
N ASP A 484 -17.23 -7.05 21.91
CA ASP A 484 -16.09 -7.91 22.28
C ASP A 484 -14.99 -7.15 23.08
N GLY A 485 -15.23 -5.89 23.49
CA GLY A 485 -14.34 -5.13 24.37
C GLY A 485 -13.30 -4.28 23.63
N ASN A 486 -13.45 -4.02 22.34
CA ASN A 486 -12.51 -3.28 21.50
C ASN A 486 -12.91 -1.81 21.35
N THR A 487 -11.96 -0.97 20.89
CA THR A 487 -12.20 0.45 20.59
C THR A 487 -12.43 0.65 19.10
N LEU A 488 -13.47 1.39 18.77
CA LEU A 488 -13.80 1.83 17.41
C LEU A 488 -13.78 3.37 17.37
N ILE A 489 -12.96 3.93 16.50
CA ILE A 489 -12.91 5.37 16.19
C ILE A 489 -13.49 5.56 14.80
N VAL A 490 -14.50 6.41 14.68
CA VAL A 490 -15.25 6.64 13.45
C VAL A 490 -15.20 8.12 13.09
N THR A 491 -14.68 8.47 11.92
CA THR A 491 -14.64 9.85 11.44
C THR A 491 -15.42 10.04 10.14
N GLY A 492 -15.60 11.28 9.74
CA GLY A 492 -16.27 11.62 8.49
C GLY A 492 -17.73 11.18 8.43
N LEU A 493 -18.23 11.01 7.22
CA LEU A 493 -19.60 10.55 6.96
C LEU A 493 -19.69 9.02 6.90
N THR A 494 -18.94 8.31 7.74
CA THR A 494 -18.96 6.84 7.81
C THR A 494 -20.39 6.32 7.98
N GLY A 495 -20.78 5.38 7.10
CA GLY A 495 -22.10 4.76 7.10
C GLY A 495 -23.23 5.67 6.58
N PHE A 496 -22.91 6.73 5.84
CA PHE A 496 -23.93 7.60 5.26
C PHE A 496 -24.67 6.93 4.09
N TYR A 497 -23.99 6.09 3.32
CA TYR A 497 -24.55 5.38 2.18
C TYR A 497 -24.47 3.86 2.34
N ASP A 498 -25.37 3.16 1.63
CA ASP A 498 -25.12 1.78 1.26
C ASP A 498 -24.14 1.73 0.05
N PRO A 499 -23.59 0.56 -0.32
CA PRO A 499 -22.69 0.45 -1.47
C PRO A 499 -23.30 0.81 -2.84
N TYR A 500 -24.63 1.07 -2.90
CA TYR A 500 -25.37 1.49 -4.10
C TYR A 500 -25.84 2.94 -4.03
N VAL A 501 -25.20 3.74 -3.16
CA VAL A 501 -25.46 5.19 -3.04
C VAL A 501 -26.87 5.51 -2.53
N LYS A 502 -27.49 4.60 -1.80
CA LYS A 502 -28.72 4.91 -1.09
C LYS A 502 -28.37 5.50 0.28
N ALA A 503 -28.87 6.69 0.54
CA ALA A 503 -28.63 7.36 1.79
C ALA A 503 -29.37 6.67 2.94
N TRP A 504 -28.65 5.98 3.81
CA TRP A 504 -29.18 5.32 4.98
C TRP A 504 -29.95 6.24 5.94
N PRO A 505 -29.47 7.48 6.23
CA PRO A 505 -30.13 8.35 7.20
C PRO A 505 -31.61 8.60 6.95
N LEU A 506 -32.07 8.46 5.70
CA LEU A 506 -33.50 8.60 5.36
C LEU A 506 -34.38 7.48 5.93
N ALA A 507 -33.79 6.33 6.24
CA ALA A 507 -34.48 5.19 6.85
C ALA A 507 -34.10 4.98 8.34
N GLY A 508 -33.33 5.91 8.93
CA GLY A 508 -32.70 5.81 10.24
C GLY A 508 -31.20 5.64 10.11
N PHE A 509 -30.43 6.28 10.99
CA PHE A 509 -28.97 6.24 10.93
C PHE A 509 -28.47 4.81 11.22
N PRO A 510 -27.77 4.15 10.28
CA PRO A 510 -27.50 2.71 10.39
C PRO A 510 -26.53 2.37 11.53
N LEU A 511 -25.63 3.31 11.90
CA LEU A 511 -24.66 3.13 12.97
C LEU A 511 -25.23 3.52 14.35
N ALA A 512 -26.49 3.98 14.47
CA ALA A 512 -27.05 4.44 15.73
C ALA A 512 -26.93 3.41 16.87
N LYS A 513 -27.05 2.11 16.54
CA LYS A 513 -26.85 1.03 17.51
C LYS A 513 -25.38 0.89 17.93
N VAL A 514 -24.44 1.13 17.06
CA VAL A 514 -23.00 1.05 17.32
C VAL A 514 -22.54 2.29 18.08
N THR A 515 -22.81 3.47 17.53
CA THR A 515 -22.35 4.77 18.07
C THR A 515 -23.12 5.23 19.32
N GLY A 516 -24.35 4.75 19.52
CA GLY A 516 -25.24 5.25 20.56
C GLY A 516 -25.75 6.66 20.29
N ALA A 517 -25.75 7.08 19.03
CA ALA A 517 -26.10 8.43 18.59
C ALA A 517 -26.49 8.42 17.11
N GLU A 518 -27.13 9.48 16.64
CA GLU A 518 -27.57 9.66 15.25
C GLU A 518 -26.99 10.93 14.65
N LEU A 519 -26.68 10.90 13.35
CA LEU A 519 -26.33 12.11 12.60
C LEU A 519 -27.56 13.03 12.55
N LYS A 520 -27.41 14.25 13.08
CA LYS A 520 -28.47 15.26 13.09
C LYS A 520 -28.49 16.07 11.81
N GLU A 521 -27.34 16.66 11.48
CA GLU A 521 -27.19 17.56 10.33
C GLU A 521 -25.72 17.66 9.91
N VAL A 522 -25.47 18.03 8.65
CA VAL A 522 -24.15 18.36 8.14
C VAL A 522 -24.13 19.84 7.77
N LEU A 523 -23.26 20.60 8.43
CA LEU A 523 -23.10 22.04 8.26
C LEU A 523 -21.84 22.34 7.43
N LEU A 524 -21.83 23.50 6.76
CA LEU A 524 -20.70 24.00 5.98
C LEU A 524 -20.25 25.38 6.52
N PRO A 525 -19.70 25.46 7.73
CA PRO A 525 -19.21 26.71 8.27
C PRO A 525 -17.92 27.17 7.57
N SER A 526 -17.68 28.50 7.56
CA SER A 526 -16.48 29.07 6.93
C SER A 526 -15.16 28.72 7.63
N ALA A 527 -15.21 28.35 8.92
CA ALA A 527 -14.07 27.95 9.73
C ALA A 527 -14.51 26.82 10.68
N PRO A 528 -14.63 25.58 10.18
CA PRO A 528 -15.06 24.46 11.01
C PRO A 528 -13.95 24.03 11.96
N GLN A 529 -14.30 23.82 13.22
CA GLN A 529 -13.45 23.23 14.25
C GLN A 529 -14.29 22.48 15.26
N ILE A 530 -13.71 21.59 16.02
CA ILE A 530 -14.38 20.84 17.08
C ILE A 530 -13.70 21.20 18.40
N ASP A 531 -14.46 21.80 19.31
CA ASP A 531 -13.99 22.17 20.64
C ASP A 531 -14.23 21.01 21.61
N TRP A 532 -13.16 20.37 22.06
CA TRP A 532 -13.23 19.26 23.00
C TRP A 532 -13.54 19.75 24.42
N ASN A 533 -14.50 19.16 25.09
CA ASN A 533 -15.03 19.67 26.36
C ASN A 533 -14.01 19.76 27.49
N ASN A 534 -12.95 18.96 27.45
CA ASN A 534 -11.95 18.84 28.52
C ASN A 534 -10.51 19.16 28.05
N ALA A 535 -10.34 19.77 26.89
CA ALA A 535 -9.03 20.11 26.35
C ALA A 535 -8.98 21.58 25.89
N ASP A 536 -7.83 22.21 26.07
CA ASP A 536 -7.59 23.59 25.60
C ASP A 536 -7.35 23.68 24.08
N ALA A 537 -7.44 22.55 23.36
CA ALA A 537 -7.19 22.46 21.93
C ALA A 537 -8.42 22.01 21.16
N SER A 538 -8.67 22.67 20.04
CA SER A 538 -9.71 22.29 19.08
C SER A 538 -9.12 21.39 18.00
N LEU A 539 -9.87 20.36 17.57
CA LEU A 539 -9.48 19.56 16.41
C LEU A 539 -9.77 20.33 15.12
N PRO A 540 -8.84 20.32 14.16
CA PRO A 540 -9.10 20.89 12.85
C PRO A 540 -10.12 20.04 12.10
N VAL A 541 -10.98 20.70 11.33
CA VAL A 541 -11.97 20.05 10.46
C VAL A 541 -11.86 20.67 9.07
N HIS A 542 -12.05 19.87 8.04
CA HIS A 542 -12.14 20.37 6.68
C HIS A 542 -13.54 20.22 6.12
N LEU A 543 -13.98 21.22 5.38
CA LEU A 543 -15.19 21.31 4.57
C LEU A 543 -16.49 21.30 5.37
N TRP A 544 -16.87 20.18 5.99
CA TRP A 544 -18.13 20.04 6.71
C TRP A 544 -17.97 19.65 8.17
N LEU A 545 -18.96 20.05 8.94
CA LEU A 545 -19.10 19.72 10.35
C LEU A 545 -20.38 18.91 10.56
N GLY A 546 -20.26 17.68 10.99
CA GLY A 546 -21.40 16.85 11.36
C GLY A 546 -21.88 17.18 12.78
N THR A 547 -23.19 17.36 12.97
CA THR A 547 -23.80 17.49 14.29
C THR A 547 -24.55 16.21 14.66
N ILE A 548 -24.65 15.95 15.97
CA ILE A 548 -25.07 14.68 16.53
C ILE A 548 -26.30 14.85 17.43
N HIS A 549 -27.22 13.89 17.33
CA HIS A 549 -28.27 13.68 18.33
C HIS A 549 -27.86 12.47 19.20
N PRO A 550 -27.38 12.68 20.43
CA PRO A 550 -27.01 11.59 21.33
C PRO A 550 -28.26 10.81 21.80
N LEU A 551 -28.15 9.48 21.81
CA LEU A 551 -29.17 8.56 22.35
C LEU A 551 -28.72 8.01 23.71
N ASN A 552 -27.63 7.24 23.72
CA ASN A 552 -27.02 6.69 24.94
C ASN A 552 -25.49 6.82 24.92
N ALA A 553 -24.94 7.66 24.04
CA ALA A 553 -23.55 8.10 24.04
C ALA A 553 -23.40 9.44 24.77
N THR A 554 -22.20 9.69 25.30
CA THR A 554 -21.85 10.92 26.01
C THR A 554 -21.30 11.96 25.07
N PRO A 555 -21.83 13.18 25.00
CA PRO A 555 -21.21 14.29 24.25
C PRO A 555 -19.84 14.66 24.84
N VAL A 556 -18.81 14.67 24.00
CA VAL A 556 -17.42 14.98 24.41
C VAL A 556 -16.85 16.19 23.69
N ALA A 557 -17.51 16.66 22.64
CA ALA A 557 -17.13 17.88 21.94
C ALA A 557 -18.34 18.61 21.39
N THR A 558 -18.19 19.92 21.22
CA THR A 558 -19.25 20.82 20.76
C THR A 558 -18.70 21.83 19.75
N TRP A 559 -19.62 22.42 18.98
CA TRP A 559 -19.42 23.61 18.18
C TRP A 559 -20.68 24.48 18.26
N GLN A 560 -20.55 25.73 18.72
CA GLN A 560 -21.66 26.67 18.91
C GLN A 560 -22.86 26.07 19.68
N GLY A 561 -22.58 25.16 20.63
CA GLY A 561 -23.63 24.52 21.46
C GLY A 561 -24.22 23.25 20.85
N GLU A 562 -23.89 22.90 19.61
CA GLU A 562 -24.23 21.61 18.99
C GLU A 562 -23.20 20.53 19.33
N THR A 563 -23.65 19.30 19.59
CA THR A 563 -22.76 18.16 19.81
C THR A 563 -22.11 17.75 18.49
N THR A 564 -20.76 17.65 18.48
CA THR A 564 -19.97 17.33 17.28
C THR A 564 -19.09 16.08 17.44
N ALA A 565 -18.94 15.56 18.65
CA ALA A 565 -18.37 14.26 18.91
C ALA A 565 -19.01 13.59 20.13
N THR A 566 -19.06 12.26 20.12
CA THR A 566 -19.57 11.45 21.22
C THR A 566 -18.64 10.31 21.55
N GLU A 567 -18.63 9.92 22.85
CA GLU A 567 -18.03 8.68 23.33
C GLU A 567 -19.13 7.76 23.89
N ARG A 568 -18.98 6.47 23.63
CA ARG A 568 -19.84 5.44 24.18
C ARG A 568 -18.99 4.35 24.78
N ASP A 569 -19.09 4.15 26.09
CA ASP A 569 -18.52 3.00 26.76
C ASP A 569 -19.54 1.85 26.80
N LEU A 570 -19.11 0.64 26.52
CA LEU A 570 -19.94 -0.57 26.53
C LEU A 570 -19.57 -1.48 27.70
N PRO A 571 -20.53 -2.26 28.22
CA PRO A 571 -20.23 -3.33 29.16
C PRO A 571 -19.19 -4.30 28.54
N GLY A 572 -18.13 -4.63 29.28
CA GLY A 572 -17.06 -5.47 28.76
C GLY A 572 -15.82 -4.71 28.29
N GLY A 573 -15.81 -3.38 28.38
CA GLY A 573 -14.66 -2.53 28.11
C GLY A 573 -14.58 -2.00 26.67
N GLY A 574 -15.57 -2.30 25.83
CA GLY A 574 -15.63 -1.73 24.48
C GLY A 574 -15.92 -0.23 24.49
N LYS A 575 -15.37 0.49 23.53
CA LYS A 575 -15.52 1.95 23.37
C LYS A 575 -15.79 2.33 21.92
N VAL A 576 -16.68 3.29 21.71
CA VAL A 576 -16.88 3.92 20.39
C VAL A 576 -16.66 5.42 20.54
N ILE A 577 -15.82 5.97 19.69
CA ILE A 577 -15.60 7.41 19.53
C ILE A 577 -16.10 7.77 18.14
N TRP A 578 -17.06 8.71 18.05
CA TRP A 578 -17.64 9.11 16.79
C TRP A 578 -17.53 10.61 16.56
N ILE A 579 -16.90 10.98 15.45
CA ILE A 579 -16.61 12.35 15.01
C ILE A 579 -17.06 12.48 13.55
N PRO A 580 -18.32 12.83 13.24
CA PRO A 580 -18.85 12.87 11.87
C PRO A 580 -18.33 14.07 11.06
N SER A 581 -17.02 14.28 11.09
CA SER A 581 -16.31 15.39 10.42
C SER A 581 -14.95 14.91 9.92
N LEU A 582 -14.39 15.56 8.89
CA LEU A 582 -13.09 15.24 8.30
C LEU A 582 -11.95 15.84 9.14
N VAL A 583 -11.63 15.22 10.26
CA VAL A 583 -10.58 15.68 11.18
C VAL A 583 -9.16 15.29 10.69
N GLY A 584 -9.02 14.14 10.02
CA GLY A 584 -7.78 13.73 9.39
C GLY A 584 -7.40 14.66 8.24
N LEU A 585 -8.34 14.94 7.35
CA LEU A 585 -8.14 15.88 6.24
C LEU A 585 -7.89 17.31 6.76
N GLY A 586 -8.62 17.74 7.80
CA GLY A 586 -8.36 19.03 8.43
C GLY A 586 -6.94 19.14 8.98
N ALA A 587 -6.44 18.08 9.62
CA ALA A 587 -5.06 17.99 10.10
C ALA A 587 -4.05 17.93 8.94
N TRP A 588 -4.37 17.21 7.86
CA TRP A 588 -3.52 17.10 6.67
C TRP A 588 -3.27 18.43 5.97
N LEU A 589 -4.32 19.22 5.81
CA LEU A 589 -4.26 20.53 5.15
C LEU A 589 -3.80 21.67 6.08
N GLY A 590 -3.88 21.46 7.39
CA GLY A 590 -3.56 22.45 8.42
C GLY A 590 -2.47 22.00 9.39
N ASP A 591 -2.81 21.94 10.68
CA ASP A 591 -1.92 21.53 11.77
C ASP A 591 -2.29 20.13 12.27
N THR A 592 -1.33 19.21 12.21
CA THR A 592 -1.50 17.82 12.68
C THR A 592 -1.41 17.70 14.21
N ALA A 593 -0.75 18.63 14.88
CA ALA A 593 -0.42 18.52 16.30
C ALA A 593 -1.64 18.30 17.23
N PRO A 594 -2.80 18.97 17.04
CA PRO A 594 -3.98 18.73 17.88
C PRO A 594 -4.53 17.30 17.72
N LEU A 595 -4.58 16.78 16.48
CA LEU A 595 -5.05 15.42 16.22
C LEU A 595 -4.07 14.38 16.75
N ALA A 596 -2.76 14.61 16.59
CA ALA A 596 -1.72 13.75 17.13
C ALA A 596 -1.78 13.69 18.67
N ALA A 597 -1.96 14.82 19.34
CA ALA A 597 -2.12 14.88 20.79
C ALA A 597 -3.40 14.13 21.27
N TYR A 598 -4.50 14.29 20.55
CA TYR A 598 -5.75 13.60 20.84
C TYR A 598 -5.60 12.07 20.69
N LEU A 599 -5.07 11.58 19.56
CA LEU A 599 -4.87 10.15 19.31
C LEU A 599 -3.84 9.56 20.28
N HIS A 600 -2.75 10.29 20.58
CA HIS A 600 -1.77 9.87 21.56
C HIS A 600 -2.40 9.63 22.95
N SER A 601 -3.21 10.58 23.44
CA SER A 601 -3.94 10.44 24.69
C SER A 601 -4.92 9.27 24.68
N THR A 602 -5.67 9.11 23.58
CA THR A 602 -6.65 8.03 23.41
C THR A 602 -5.98 6.64 23.40
N LEU A 603 -4.79 6.53 22.83
CA LEU A 603 -4.05 5.29 22.66
C LEU A 603 -2.94 5.08 23.72
N GLN A 604 -2.93 5.86 24.80
CA GLN A 604 -1.87 5.83 25.79
C GLN A 604 -1.64 4.43 26.39
N SER A 605 -2.69 3.65 26.63
CA SER A 605 -2.57 2.28 27.15
C SER A 605 -1.91 1.32 26.12
N THR A 606 -2.19 1.50 24.83
CA THR A 606 -1.55 0.74 23.76
C THR A 606 -0.08 1.12 23.63
N LEU A 607 0.24 2.42 23.64
CA LEU A 607 1.62 2.92 23.60
C LEU A 607 2.47 2.43 24.76
N ALA A 608 1.94 2.49 25.98
CA ALA A 608 2.66 2.07 27.19
C ALA A 608 2.99 0.56 27.23
N ALA A 609 2.36 -0.24 26.37
CA ALA A 609 2.66 -1.66 26.20
C ALA A 609 3.83 -1.91 25.24
N GLU A 610 4.20 -0.91 24.42
CA GLU A 610 5.26 -1.03 23.44
C GLU A 610 6.65 -0.82 24.05
N PRO A 611 7.68 -1.55 23.57
CA PRO A 611 9.05 -1.41 24.10
C PRO A 611 9.69 -0.06 23.79
N PHE A 612 9.32 0.54 22.65
CA PHE A 612 9.79 1.84 22.18
C PHE A 612 8.60 2.65 21.68
N TYR A 613 8.45 3.86 22.18
CA TYR A 613 7.37 4.76 21.78
C TYR A 613 7.73 6.22 22.10
N PHE A 614 6.97 7.18 21.60
CA PHE A 614 7.09 8.58 21.97
C PHE A 614 6.26 8.88 23.22
N ALA A 615 6.89 9.43 24.27
CA ALA A 615 6.18 9.82 25.51
C ALA A 615 5.21 11.00 25.28
N GLN A 616 5.42 11.77 24.21
CA GLN A 616 4.57 12.84 23.68
C GLN A 616 4.67 12.81 22.16
N PRO A 617 3.68 13.30 21.40
CA PRO A 617 3.78 13.41 19.96
C PRO A 617 5.05 14.14 19.52
N GLN A 618 5.68 13.62 18.49
CA GLN A 618 6.96 14.14 17.95
C GLN A 618 6.75 14.53 16.48
N PRO A 619 6.40 15.80 16.18
CA PRO A 619 6.19 16.25 14.82
C PRO A 619 7.37 15.93 13.91
N SER A 620 7.10 15.44 12.71
CA SER A 620 8.09 15.03 11.72
C SER A 620 8.98 13.84 12.09
N CYS A 621 8.86 13.25 13.28
CA CYS A 621 9.58 12.04 13.66
C CYS A 621 8.77 10.80 13.26
N LEU A 622 9.41 9.88 12.54
CA LEU A 622 8.85 8.57 12.19
C LEU A 622 9.65 7.49 12.90
N LEU A 623 9.00 6.72 13.77
CA LEU A 623 9.59 5.59 14.49
C LEU A 623 9.14 4.26 13.89
N ARG A 624 10.10 3.39 13.57
CA ARG A 624 9.87 1.99 13.25
C ARG A 624 10.71 1.10 14.16
N VAL A 625 10.17 -0.03 14.56
CA VAL A 625 10.83 -0.97 15.46
C VAL A 625 10.76 -2.37 14.87
N GLN A 626 11.91 -3.03 14.80
CA GLN A 626 12.01 -4.46 14.47
C GLN A 626 12.38 -5.22 15.74
N LYS A 627 11.87 -6.42 15.90
CA LYS A 627 12.14 -7.30 17.02
C LYS A 627 12.64 -8.66 16.54
N ASN A 628 13.69 -9.18 17.19
CA ASN A 628 14.10 -10.58 17.08
C ASN A 628 14.45 -11.08 18.48
N GLU A 629 13.69 -12.05 18.99
CA GLU A 629 13.81 -12.53 20.37
C GLU A 629 13.78 -11.39 21.42
N ASN A 630 14.92 -11.12 22.06
CA ASN A 630 15.07 -10.06 23.07
C ASN A 630 15.84 -8.84 22.56
N ALA A 631 16.20 -8.83 21.27
CA ALA A 631 16.88 -7.72 20.63
C ALA A 631 15.91 -6.91 19.76
N TYR A 632 16.24 -5.63 19.56
CA TYR A 632 15.44 -4.72 18.76
C TYR A 632 16.32 -3.88 17.85
N VAL A 633 15.76 -3.47 16.70
CA VAL A 633 16.32 -2.40 15.89
C VAL A 633 15.30 -1.29 15.83
N THR A 634 15.69 -0.07 16.24
CA THR A 634 14.90 1.14 16.06
C THR A 634 15.40 1.90 14.85
N ILE A 635 14.46 2.39 14.06
CA ILE A 635 14.69 3.24 12.89
C ILE A 635 13.90 4.52 13.13
N LEU A 636 14.63 5.61 13.31
CA LEU A 636 14.07 6.92 13.59
C LEU A 636 14.43 7.85 12.44
N ALA A 637 13.42 8.39 11.74
CA ALA A 637 13.59 9.22 10.59
C ALA A 637 12.97 10.62 10.81
N ASN A 638 13.67 11.68 10.38
CA ASN A 638 13.11 13.02 10.27
C ASN A 638 12.49 13.18 8.87
N GLY A 639 11.16 13.09 8.78
CA GLY A 639 10.43 13.33 7.53
C GLY A 639 10.24 14.80 7.19
N GLY A 640 10.59 15.72 8.10
CA GLY A 640 10.40 17.16 7.93
C GLY A 640 11.52 17.86 7.17
N ALA A 641 11.24 19.11 6.76
CA ALA A 641 12.19 19.98 6.07
C ALA A 641 13.15 20.74 7.01
N GLN A 642 12.98 20.60 8.33
CA GLN A 642 13.80 21.27 9.34
C GLN A 642 14.45 20.24 10.27
N PRO A 643 15.59 20.55 10.90
CA PRO A 643 16.15 19.71 11.95
C PRO A 643 15.15 19.53 13.10
N VAL A 644 15.08 18.34 13.67
CA VAL A 644 14.19 17.99 14.76
C VAL A 644 14.93 17.19 15.85
N ASN A 645 14.46 17.34 17.09
CA ASN A 645 14.86 16.46 18.18
C ASN A 645 13.74 15.47 18.42
N CYS A 646 14.02 14.18 18.24
CA CYS A 646 13.10 13.10 18.53
C CYS A 646 13.45 12.48 19.87
N ALA A 647 12.48 12.42 20.80
CA ALA A 647 12.63 11.82 22.11
C ALA A 647 11.82 10.52 22.21
N MET A 648 12.50 9.40 22.29
CA MET A 648 11.92 8.07 22.30
C MET A 648 12.13 7.40 23.67
N THR A 649 11.05 6.82 24.23
CA THR A 649 11.14 5.96 25.40
C THR A 649 11.84 4.67 25.06
N VAL A 650 12.77 4.24 25.91
CA VAL A 650 13.59 3.03 25.71
C VAL A 650 13.59 2.16 26.97
N PRO A 651 13.59 0.82 26.85
CA PRO A 651 13.70 -0.07 27.99
C PRO A 651 15.04 0.13 28.75
N PRO A 652 15.03 0.35 30.07
CA PRO A 652 16.22 0.72 30.82
C PRO A 652 17.35 -0.34 30.83
N ALA A 653 16.98 -1.60 30.53
CA ALA A 653 17.95 -2.73 30.58
C ALA A 653 18.70 -2.91 29.23
N LEU A 654 18.29 -2.22 28.18
CA LEU A 654 18.89 -2.38 26.86
C LEU A 654 19.99 -1.36 26.59
N HIS A 655 21.00 -1.79 25.86
CA HIS A 655 22.10 -0.95 25.40
C HIS A 655 22.09 -0.88 23.88
N SER A 656 22.30 0.32 23.33
CA SER A 656 22.30 0.54 21.89
C SER A 656 23.69 0.48 21.26
N THR A 657 23.70 0.03 20.01
CA THR A 657 24.81 0.19 19.07
C THR A 657 24.27 0.88 17.81
N THR A 658 24.88 2.00 17.42
CA THR A 658 24.46 2.72 16.22
C THR A 658 24.89 1.97 14.96
N LEU A 659 23.94 1.61 14.12
CA LEU A 659 24.16 0.98 12.82
C LEU A 659 24.25 2.03 11.70
N TRP A 660 23.46 3.11 11.80
CA TRP A 660 23.41 4.19 10.81
C TRP A 660 23.13 5.53 11.48
N GLY A 661 23.68 6.60 10.92
CA GLY A 661 23.48 7.97 11.40
C GLY A 661 24.28 8.31 12.65
N THR A 662 23.82 9.30 13.39
CA THR A 662 24.50 9.80 14.60
C THR A 662 23.93 9.12 15.84
N ALA A 663 24.79 8.77 16.80
CA ALA A 663 24.36 8.25 18.10
C ALA A 663 23.51 9.29 18.84
N GLY A 664 22.44 8.82 19.49
CA GLY A 664 21.65 9.62 20.42
C GLY A 664 22.27 9.73 21.79
N THR A 665 21.56 10.33 22.72
CA THR A 665 21.92 10.43 24.12
C THR A 665 20.83 9.85 25.00
N THR A 666 21.09 8.73 25.66
CA THR A 666 20.13 8.11 26.57
C THR A 666 20.23 8.73 27.96
N ARG A 667 19.08 9.20 28.48
CA ARG A 667 18.95 9.71 29.86
C ARG A 667 17.65 9.18 30.48
N THR A 668 17.77 8.53 31.65
CA THR A 668 16.60 8.10 32.45
C THR A 668 15.50 7.37 31.64
N GLY A 669 15.88 6.44 30.72
CA GLY A 669 14.92 5.70 29.89
C GLY A 669 14.36 6.46 28.69
N ILE A 670 14.95 7.59 28.31
CA ILE A 670 14.64 8.34 27.10
C ILE A 670 15.90 8.46 26.26
N GLU A 671 15.79 8.17 24.99
CA GLU A 671 16.79 8.41 23.96
C GLU A 671 16.44 9.70 23.22
N ASP A 672 17.30 10.71 23.36
CA ASP A 672 17.18 11.98 22.63
C ASP A 672 18.09 11.96 21.40
N VAL A 673 17.52 12.18 20.23
CA VAL A 673 18.21 12.14 18.95
C VAL A 673 17.96 13.44 18.18
N SER A 674 19.03 14.15 17.86
CA SER A 674 18.96 15.32 16.98
C SER A 674 19.17 14.87 15.53
N LEU A 675 18.14 15.01 14.71
CA LEU A 675 18.15 14.61 13.30
C LEU A 675 18.08 15.85 12.39
N PRO A 676 19.08 16.08 11.52
CA PRO A 676 18.93 17.00 10.40
C PRO A 676 17.72 16.68 9.53
N ALA A 677 17.28 17.61 8.71
CA ALA A 677 16.22 17.39 7.73
C ALA A 677 16.56 16.18 6.82
N GLY A 678 15.63 15.26 6.66
CA GLY A 678 15.80 14.06 5.85
C GLY A 678 16.71 12.97 6.44
N ALA A 679 17.33 13.21 7.61
CA ALA A 679 18.24 12.24 8.22
C ALA A 679 17.52 11.07 8.87
N THR A 680 18.25 9.95 8.97
CA THR A 680 17.80 8.72 9.62
C THR A 680 18.85 8.24 10.61
N GLN A 681 18.39 7.73 11.76
CA GLN A 681 19.20 6.99 12.72
C GLN A 681 18.70 5.56 12.83
N VAL A 682 19.62 4.60 12.89
CA VAL A 682 19.31 3.20 13.15
C VAL A 682 20.17 2.68 14.30
N GLN A 683 19.52 2.07 15.28
CA GLN A 683 20.18 1.52 16.46
C GLN A 683 19.75 0.07 16.72
N LEU A 684 20.72 -0.78 17.01
CA LEU A 684 20.52 -2.14 17.51
C LEU A 684 20.60 -2.13 19.04
N TRP A 685 19.58 -2.67 19.70
CA TRP A 685 19.41 -2.76 21.15
C TRP A 685 19.47 -4.21 21.60
N LYS A 686 20.36 -4.48 22.58
CA LYS A 686 20.56 -5.80 23.19
C LYS A 686 20.61 -5.73 24.70
#